data_1766ae275ad74c690cd79cae3762f7a7
#
_entry.id   1766ae275ad74c690cd79cae3762f7a7
#
_cell.length_a   1.000
_cell.length_b   1.000
_cell.length_c   1.000
_cell.angle_alpha   90.00
_cell.angle_beta   90.00
_cell.angle_gamma   90.00
#
_symmetry.space_group_name_H-M   'P 1'
#
loop_
_entity.id
_entity.type
_entity.pdbx_description
1 polymer ?
#
loop_
_entity_poly.entity_id
_entity_poly.type
_entity_poly.pdbx_seq_one_letter_code
_entity_poly.pdbx_strand_id
1 'polypeptide(L)'
;GGNLNAYTSIDETVYNISNVPVAREGVQDSCLLVLHDWANDLLLLPEEIDAERAVIHEEWRRSNVGQMRILEKLLPIVYPNDKYGYRLPIGTMEVVDNFPYQALRDYYEKWYRPDQQGIIVVGDIDVDRIENKIKEMFSDIEMPANAAERIYFPVADNEGTIYAIGHDPEQNNILAMMMFKSENFPDSLKNTQAYYVNSYIQDMIELMLSHRLNDISSKPDAPFGAASLGIGEFFIAKTKDAISLTVLAKDNDLPASLAAAYRELLRAQRGGFTVGEFERAKSELLSRVERTYNNRRQRENGSYVNEYVENFLNKEPIPGIETEWSLYQQLAAMIPLQVINQAMAQAITPDNRVIIAMMPDNAEGNYPTEQNFAEALAAVDAETIDPFVDEVKAEPLIENILPAGKIVSTKHNDLWDAEEWQLSNGATVILKKTAFKDDEILFNAVANGGYANSFGPEYANSVIFSPYALSSFGLGKYTNSDLNKYLSGKQVGTSFGVGSIETSVSGNSTPKDVPTLMELIYMMFTEMNLDKDEFDALKKTYLGLLKNKESDPQYVFSTKLSETLYSSPFMRDLSTAAIEGASREQIMEIVKTATANAANFTFIFVGSIDIDSMKPLVEKYIASIPGDKAKADRKPRTMPDSFKLNGGTETTTFTTKMQTPQTIFRIVGWGTEPFDMKNQQLASVSGQILSKRLNDVVREDMGAVYSIGAAGGLGYASPQAS
;
A
#
# COMPACT_ATOMS: atom_id res chain seq x y z
N GLY A 1 3.23 8.65 -26.69
CA GLY A 1 4.15 7.60 -26.45
C GLY A 1 3.77 6.80 -25.21
N GLY A 2 4.36 5.65 -25.08
CA GLY A 2 4.23 4.81 -23.88
C GLY A 2 5.15 5.29 -22.75
N ASN A 3 4.95 4.71 -21.57
CA ASN A 3 5.84 4.87 -20.45
C ASN A 3 6.81 3.69 -20.41
N LEU A 4 8.11 3.99 -20.34
CA LEU A 4 9.18 3.01 -20.24
C LEU A 4 9.58 2.84 -18.78
N ASN A 5 9.77 1.61 -18.33
CA ASN A 5 10.32 1.29 -17.03
C ASN A 5 11.00 -0.08 -17.05
N ALA A 6 11.87 -0.32 -16.08
CA ALA A 6 12.47 -1.62 -15.83
C ALA A 6 12.72 -1.79 -14.33
N TYR A 7 12.74 -3.03 -13.86
CA TYR A 7 13.22 -3.35 -12.52
C TYR A 7 14.13 -4.57 -12.57
N THR A 8 15.09 -4.61 -11.65
CA THR A 8 15.93 -5.77 -11.40
C THR A 8 15.76 -6.22 -9.95
N SER A 9 15.40 -7.48 -9.78
CA SER A 9 15.40 -8.17 -8.49
C SER A 9 16.62 -9.08 -8.38
N ILE A 10 16.63 -9.97 -7.39
CA ILE A 10 17.80 -10.85 -7.14
C ILE A 10 18.01 -11.84 -8.29
N ASP A 11 16.93 -12.36 -8.88
CA ASP A 11 16.96 -13.45 -9.85
C ASP A 11 16.41 -13.08 -11.24
N GLU A 12 15.97 -11.85 -11.43
CA GLU A 12 15.24 -11.44 -12.64
C GLU A 12 15.42 -9.97 -12.99
N THR A 13 15.21 -9.66 -14.26
CA THR A 13 15.04 -8.30 -14.76
C THR A 13 13.82 -8.25 -15.67
N VAL A 14 12.95 -7.27 -15.48
CA VAL A 14 11.74 -7.07 -16.28
C VAL A 14 11.75 -5.68 -16.89
N TYR A 15 11.67 -5.63 -18.22
CA TYR A 15 11.53 -4.39 -18.98
C TYR A 15 10.07 -4.24 -19.40
N ASN A 16 9.50 -3.05 -19.28
CA ASN A 16 8.12 -2.82 -19.66
C ASN A 16 7.90 -1.51 -20.40
N ILE A 17 6.96 -1.53 -21.33
CA ILE A 17 6.43 -0.38 -22.06
C ILE A 17 4.92 -0.37 -21.85
N SER A 18 4.41 0.58 -21.11
CA SER A 18 2.98 0.70 -20.80
C SER A 18 2.33 1.92 -21.44
N ASN A 19 0.99 1.98 -21.46
CA ASN A 19 0.20 3.08 -22.04
C ASN A 19 0.51 3.33 -23.52
N VAL A 20 0.77 2.28 -24.30
CA VAL A 20 1.05 2.36 -25.73
C VAL A 20 -0.24 2.66 -26.49
N PRO A 21 -0.30 3.71 -27.33
CA PRO A 21 -1.47 3.99 -28.18
C PRO A 21 -1.66 2.89 -29.23
N VAL A 22 -2.69 2.08 -29.09
CA VAL A 22 -2.96 0.93 -29.99
C VAL A 22 -3.60 1.31 -31.32
N ALA A 23 -4.15 2.53 -31.46
CA ALA A 23 -4.75 3.00 -32.69
C ALA A 23 -3.74 3.23 -33.86
N ARG A 24 -2.44 3.13 -33.55
CA ARG A 24 -1.36 3.32 -34.53
C ARG A 24 -0.47 2.09 -34.58
N GLU A 25 -0.62 1.26 -35.61
CA GLU A 25 0.20 0.04 -35.76
C GLU A 25 1.70 0.31 -35.76
N GLY A 26 2.17 1.39 -36.37
CA GLY A 26 3.59 1.75 -36.38
C GLY A 26 4.17 2.03 -35.00
N VAL A 27 3.36 2.45 -34.00
CA VAL A 27 3.83 2.62 -32.64
C VAL A 27 4.00 1.27 -31.93
N GLN A 28 3.09 0.33 -32.19
CA GLN A 28 3.19 -1.03 -31.66
C GLN A 28 4.45 -1.72 -32.21
N ASP A 29 4.69 -1.64 -33.52
CA ASP A 29 5.87 -2.22 -34.17
C ASP A 29 7.17 -1.59 -33.63
N SER A 30 7.17 -0.28 -33.39
CA SER A 30 8.31 0.40 -32.77
C SER A 30 8.56 -0.06 -31.34
N CYS A 31 7.52 -0.33 -30.56
CA CYS A 31 7.68 -0.90 -29.21
C CYS A 31 8.27 -2.32 -29.26
N LEU A 32 7.82 -3.15 -30.22
CA LEU A 32 8.40 -4.49 -30.40
C LEU A 32 9.87 -4.41 -30.83
N LEU A 33 10.23 -3.43 -31.69
CA LEU A 33 11.63 -3.21 -32.08
C LEU A 33 12.49 -2.81 -30.87
N VAL A 34 12.01 -1.92 -30.01
CA VAL A 34 12.73 -1.55 -28.78
C VAL A 34 12.92 -2.77 -27.87
N LEU A 35 11.90 -3.63 -27.72
CA LEU A 35 12.05 -4.88 -26.96
C LEU A 35 13.06 -5.84 -27.58
N HIS A 36 13.12 -5.91 -28.92
CA HIS A 36 14.11 -6.71 -29.63
C HIS A 36 15.53 -6.18 -29.38
N ASP A 37 15.74 -4.86 -29.53
CA ASP A 37 17.04 -4.24 -29.32
C ASP A 37 17.52 -4.46 -27.86
N TRP A 38 16.62 -4.37 -26.89
CA TRP A 38 16.97 -4.69 -25.49
C TRP A 38 17.30 -6.16 -25.29
N ALA A 39 16.63 -7.05 -26.02
CA ALA A 39 16.83 -8.48 -25.89
C ALA A 39 18.17 -8.98 -26.47
N ASN A 40 18.69 -8.35 -27.55
CA ASN A 40 19.84 -8.88 -28.29
C ASN A 40 20.83 -7.83 -28.85
N ASP A 41 20.42 -6.59 -29.08
CA ASP A 41 21.16 -5.65 -29.91
C ASP A 41 21.71 -4.42 -29.16
N LEU A 42 21.85 -4.49 -27.83
CA LEU A 42 22.45 -3.41 -27.06
C LEU A 42 23.90 -3.20 -27.46
N LEU A 43 24.24 -1.98 -27.88
CA LEU A 43 25.60 -1.61 -28.36
C LEU A 43 26.64 -1.60 -27.25
N LEU A 44 26.24 -1.29 -26.01
CA LEU A 44 27.08 -1.22 -24.82
C LEU A 44 28.40 -0.45 -25.12
N LEU A 45 28.23 0.78 -25.65
CA LEU A 45 29.36 1.65 -26.00
C LEU A 45 30.12 2.09 -24.76
N PRO A 46 31.47 2.19 -24.81
CA PRO A 46 32.27 2.59 -23.65
C PRO A 46 31.86 3.93 -23.05
N GLU A 47 31.54 4.93 -23.89
CA GLU A 47 31.09 6.25 -23.47
C GLU A 47 29.75 6.22 -22.72
N GLU A 48 28.82 5.39 -23.13
CA GLU A 48 27.52 5.21 -22.47
C GLU A 48 27.67 4.45 -21.14
N ILE A 49 28.51 3.41 -21.10
CA ILE A 49 28.80 2.68 -19.89
C ILE A 49 29.44 3.61 -18.84
N ASP A 50 30.39 4.45 -19.24
CA ASP A 50 31.04 5.38 -18.33
C ASP A 50 30.10 6.48 -17.82
N ALA A 51 29.20 6.97 -18.69
CA ALA A 51 28.16 7.92 -18.28
C ALA A 51 27.22 7.31 -17.25
N GLU A 52 26.78 6.07 -17.45
CA GLU A 52 25.84 5.38 -16.55
C GLU A 52 26.45 5.03 -15.18
N ARG A 53 27.78 4.87 -15.04
CA ARG A 53 28.44 4.67 -13.74
C ARG A 53 28.08 5.77 -12.75
N ALA A 54 28.04 7.03 -13.18
CA ALA A 54 27.68 8.16 -12.34
C ALA A 54 26.20 8.09 -11.89
N VAL A 55 25.30 7.65 -12.77
CA VAL A 55 23.88 7.46 -12.47
C VAL A 55 23.68 6.35 -11.43
N ILE A 56 24.41 5.22 -11.58
CA ILE A 56 24.38 4.11 -10.58
C ILE A 56 24.92 4.57 -9.22
N HIS A 57 25.95 5.42 -9.18
CA HIS A 57 26.43 6.02 -7.94
C HIS A 57 25.35 6.84 -7.23
N GLU A 58 24.57 7.63 -7.98
CA GLU A 58 23.47 8.42 -7.42
C GLU A 58 22.30 7.53 -6.96
N GLU A 59 22.03 6.45 -7.67
CA GLU A 59 21.05 5.43 -7.25
C GLU A 59 21.49 4.78 -5.93
N TRP A 60 22.73 4.33 -5.84
CA TRP A 60 23.29 3.78 -4.60
C TRP A 60 23.22 4.79 -3.46
N ARG A 61 23.61 6.05 -3.68
CA ARG A 61 23.50 7.10 -2.65
C ARG A 61 22.10 7.25 -2.13
N ARG A 62 21.13 7.22 -3.01
CA ARG A 62 19.71 7.37 -2.66
C ARG A 62 19.18 6.17 -1.87
N SER A 63 19.62 4.97 -2.23
CA SER A 63 19.19 3.72 -1.59
C SER A 63 19.99 3.35 -0.35
N ASN A 64 21.15 3.94 -0.13
CA ASN A 64 22.03 3.66 1.01
C ASN A 64 21.54 4.32 2.31
N VAL A 65 20.31 3.98 2.69
CA VAL A 65 19.65 4.40 3.93
C VAL A 65 19.96 3.43 5.07
N GLY A 66 19.65 3.80 6.31
CA GLY A 66 19.94 2.99 7.50
C GLY A 66 19.51 1.53 7.38
N GLN A 67 18.29 1.29 6.92
CA GLN A 67 17.77 -0.07 6.72
C GLN A 67 18.60 -0.90 5.73
N MET A 68 19.02 -0.30 4.61
CA MET A 68 19.82 -1.00 3.60
C MET A 68 21.22 -1.32 4.13
N ARG A 69 21.87 -0.40 4.85
CA ARG A 69 23.18 -0.64 5.47
C ARG A 69 23.14 -1.73 6.55
N ILE A 70 22.05 -1.81 7.31
CA ILE A 70 21.81 -2.93 8.22
C ILE A 70 21.67 -4.23 7.42
N LEU A 71 20.83 -4.22 6.41
CA LEU A 71 20.55 -5.40 5.58
C LEU A 71 21.81 -5.97 4.95
N GLU A 72 22.66 -5.13 4.34
CA GLU A 72 23.94 -5.54 3.77
C GLU A 72 24.84 -6.28 4.76
N LYS A 73 24.82 -5.86 6.04
CA LYS A 73 25.58 -6.52 7.10
C LYS A 73 24.96 -7.83 7.56
N LEU A 74 23.61 -7.93 7.52
CA LEU A 74 22.88 -9.09 8.03
C LEU A 74 22.71 -10.20 7.01
N LEU A 75 22.63 -9.89 5.71
CA LEU A 75 22.46 -10.90 4.67
C LEU A 75 23.48 -12.04 4.72
N PRO A 76 24.80 -11.81 4.94
CA PRO A 76 25.77 -12.91 5.10
C PRO A 76 25.51 -13.81 6.31
N ILE A 77 24.80 -13.33 7.32
CA ILE A 77 24.41 -14.10 8.50
C ILE A 77 23.15 -14.92 8.19
N VAL A 78 22.18 -14.32 7.49
CA VAL A 78 20.93 -14.96 7.07
C VAL A 78 21.17 -16.05 6.02
N TYR A 79 22.13 -15.82 5.11
CA TYR A 79 22.49 -16.71 4.00
C TYR A 79 23.97 -17.08 4.07
N PRO A 80 24.40 -17.86 5.07
CA PRO A 80 25.80 -18.19 5.24
C PRO A 80 26.32 -19.02 4.06
N ASN A 81 27.41 -18.56 3.44
CA ASN A 81 28.05 -19.19 2.29
C ASN A 81 27.19 -19.26 1.01
N ASP A 82 26.11 -18.49 0.93
CA ASP A 82 25.22 -18.43 -0.23
C ASP A 82 25.34 -17.06 -0.93
N LYS A 83 25.06 -17.04 -2.25
CA LYS A 83 25.11 -15.80 -3.05
C LYS A 83 24.08 -14.76 -2.62
N TYR A 84 22.94 -15.15 -2.09
CA TYR A 84 21.95 -14.22 -1.51
C TYR A 84 22.55 -13.37 -0.37
N GLY A 85 23.60 -13.86 0.29
CA GLY A 85 24.27 -13.14 1.37
C GLY A 85 25.11 -11.92 0.93
N TYR A 86 25.51 -11.81 -0.36
CA TYR A 86 26.43 -10.77 -0.80
C TYR A 86 26.24 -10.29 -2.25
N ARG A 87 25.12 -10.64 -2.90
CA ARG A 87 24.84 -10.32 -4.30
C ARG A 87 23.57 -9.49 -4.44
N LEU A 88 23.54 -8.31 -3.82
CA LEU A 88 22.45 -7.36 -4.08
C LEU A 88 22.55 -6.80 -5.51
N PRO A 89 21.42 -6.50 -6.17
CA PRO A 89 21.39 -6.06 -7.56
C PRO A 89 22.23 -4.81 -7.85
N ILE A 90 22.27 -3.85 -6.92
CA ILE A 90 23.04 -2.62 -7.09
C ILE A 90 24.57 -2.88 -7.16
N GLY A 91 25.04 -4.01 -6.63
CA GLY A 91 26.45 -4.33 -6.56
C GLY A 91 27.22 -3.46 -5.57
N THR A 92 28.55 -3.46 -5.72
CA THR A 92 29.44 -2.59 -4.94
C THR A 92 30.01 -1.49 -5.82
N MET A 93 30.19 -0.30 -5.27
CA MET A 93 30.74 0.83 -6.03
C MET A 93 32.14 0.56 -6.54
N GLU A 94 32.96 -0.24 -5.83
CA GLU A 94 34.25 -0.69 -6.31
C GLU A 94 34.16 -1.46 -7.63
N VAL A 95 33.14 -2.34 -7.76
CA VAL A 95 32.88 -3.05 -9.02
C VAL A 95 32.33 -2.10 -10.08
N VAL A 96 31.39 -1.24 -9.74
CA VAL A 96 30.82 -0.26 -10.67
C VAL A 96 31.89 0.63 -11.31
N ASP A 97 32.88 1.07 -10.51
CA ASP A 97 33.95 1.95 -10.99
C ASP A 97 34.97 1.22 -11.87
N ASN A 98 35.22 -0.07 -11.63
CA ASN A 98 36.38 -0.75 -12.16
C ASN A 98 36.10 -1.91 -13.10
N PHE A 99 34.83 -2.34 -13.29
CA PHE A 99 34.58 -3.44 -14.23
C PHE A 99 34.95 -3.02 -15.66
N PRO A 100 35.66 -3.91 -16.41
CA PRO A 100 35.97 -3.64 -17.81
C PRO A 100 34.70 -3.75 -18.67
N TYR A 101 34.57 -2.94 -19.71
CA TYR A 101 33.45 -2.94 -20.63
C TYR A 101 33.08 -4.35 -21.15
N GLN A 102 34.12 -5.16 -21.40
CA GLN A 102 33.93 -6.52 -21.86
C GLN A 102 33.16 -7.40 -20.85
N ALA A 103 33.37 -7.18 -19.54
CA ALA A 103 32.63 -7.95 -18.55
C ALA A 103 31.09 -7.75 -18.60
N LEU A 104 30.64 -6.51 -18.94
CA LEU A 104 29.24 -6.23 -19.15
C LEU A 104 28.71 -6.88 -20.43
N ARG A 105 29.50 -6.83 -21.52
CA ARG A 105 29.15 -7.50 -22.77
C ARG A 105 29.07 -9.01 -22.61
N ASP A 106 30.08 -9.63 -21.95
CA ASP A 106 30.10 -11.06 -21.66
C ASP A 106 28.90 -11.49 -20.82
N TYR A 107 28.47 -10.62 -19.87
CA TYR A 107 27.28 -10.88 -19.06
C TYR A 107 26.00 -10.84 -19.93
N TYR A 108 25.88 -9.81 -20.77
CA TYR A 108 24.74 -9.64 -21.67
C TYR A 108 24.64 -10.82 -22.64
N GLU A 109 25.70 -11.17 -23.36
CA GLU A 109 25.76 -12.30 -24.27
C GLU A 109 25.47 -13.66 -23.60
N LYS A 110 25.87 -13.81 -22.33
CA LYS A 110 25.68 -15.03 -21.58
C LYS A 110 24.26 -15.24 -21.13
N TRP A 111 23.57 -14.19 -20.71
CA TRP A 111 22.30 -14.31 -20.02
C TRP A 111 21.09 -13.79 -20.79
N TYR A 112 21.27 -12.83 -21.73
CA TYR A 112 20.21 -12.32 -22.58
C TYR A 112 20.09 -13.21 -23.82
N ARG A 113 19.39 -14.32 -23.67
CA ARG A 113 19.26 -15.36 -24.70
C ARG A 113 17.83 -15.92 -24.72
N PRO A 114 17.37 -16.48 -25.88
CA PRO A 114 15.96 -16.86 -26.09
C PRO A 114 15.35 -17.78 -25.05
N ASP A 115 16.13 -18.75 -24.48
CA ASP A 115 15.64 -19.69 -23.47
C ASP A 115 15.46 -19.08 -22.07
N GLN A 116 15.92 -17.84 -21.86
CA GLN A 116 15.82 -17.10 -20.61
C GLN A 116 14.88 -15.89 -20.69
N GLN A 117 14.28 -15.65 -21.86
CA GLN A 117 13.45 -14.49 -22.10
C GLN A 117 12.00 -14.87 -22.37
N GLY A 118 11.06 -14.08 -21.86
CA GLY A 118 9.65 -14.14 -22.18
C GLY A 118 9.16 -12.81 -22.72
N ILE A 119 8.36 -12.84 -23.77
CA ILE A 119 7.72 -11.66 -24.36
C ILE A 119 6.24 -11.71 -24.03
N ILE A 120 5.75 -10.68 -23.38
CA ILE A 120 4.35 -10.58 -22.94
C ILE A 120 3.75 -9.31 -23.55
N VAL A 121 2.66 -9.44 -24.29
CA VAL A 121 1.94 -8.31 -24.89
C VAL A 121 0.46 -8.43 -24.52
N VAL A 122 -0.09 -7.41 -23.88
CA VAL A 122 -1.48 -7.37 -23.44
C VAL A 122 -2.11 -6.03 -23.83
N GLY A 123 -3.28 -6.08 -24.45
CA GLY A 123 -4.01 -4.87 -24.85
C GLY A 123 -5.13 -5.17 -25.84
N ASP A 124 -5.73 -4.10 -26.35
CA ASP A 124 -6.69 -4.14 -27.47
C ASP A 124 -5.90 -4.24 -28.79
N ILE A 125 -5.45 -5.46 -29.11
CA ILE A 125 -4.54 -5.76 -30.21
C ILE A 125 -5.08 -6.91 -31.08
N ASP A 126 -4.65 -6.96 -32.32
CA ASP A 126 -4.77 -8.16 -33.17
C ASP A 126 -3.68 -9.16 -32.77
N VAL A 127 -4.08 -10.21 -32.03
CA VAL A 127 -3.17 -11.21 -31.47
C VAL A 127 -2.38 -11.92 -32.58
N ASP A 128 -3.04 -12.32 -33.67
CA ASP A 128 -2.40 -13.05 -34.78
C ASP A 128 -1.34 -12.18 -35.45
N ARG A 129 -1.65 -10.88 -35.66
CA ARG A 129 -0.69 -9.91 -36.20
C ARG A 129 0.53 -9.75 -35.28
N ILE A 130 0.30 -9.54 -34.00
CA ILE A 130 1.40 -9.33 -33.04
C ILE A 130 2.22 -10.60 -32.88
N GLU A 131 1.60 -11.78 -32.79
CA GLU A 131 2.32 -13.06 -32.75
C GLU A 131 3.22 -13.26 -33.98
N ASN A 132 2.67 -13.02 -35.17
CA ASN A 132 3.46 -13.11 -36.41
C ASN A 132 4.59 -12.10 -36.45
N LYS A 133 4.37 -10.88 -35.94
CA LYS A 133 5.39 -9.85 -35.89
C LYS A 133 6.51 -10.20 -34.91
N ILE A 134 6.18 -10.75 -33.74
CA ILE A 134 7.18 -11.27 -32.80
C ILE A 134 7.99 -12.38 -33.43
N LYS A 135 7.34 -13.36 -34.09
CA LYS A 135 8.06 -14.45 -34.80
C LYS A 135 9.00 -13.92 -35.88
N GLU A 136 8.55 -12.92 -36.67
CA GLU A 136 9.38 -12.28 -37.70
C GLU A 136 10.60 -11.58 -37.09
N MET A 137 10.40 -10.74 -36.06
CA MET A 137 11.44 -9.89 -35.49
C MET A 137 12.43 -10.62 -34.61
N PHE A 138 11.98 -11.58 -33.81
CA PHE A 138 12.82 -12.25 -32.81
C PHE A 138 13.40 -13.59 -33.31
N SER A 139 13.08 -14.04 -34.53
CA SER A 139 13.60 -15.29 -35.09
C SER A 139 15.07 -15.25 -35.49
N ASP A 140 15.67 -14.07 -35.58
CA ASP A 140 17.08 -13.87 -35.85
C ASP A 140 17.98 -14.01 -34.60
N ILE A 141 17.37 -14.02 -33.40
CA ILE A 141 18.12 -14.22 -32.16
C ILE A 141 18.47 -15.70 -32.00
N GLU A 142 19.73 -16.03 -32.17
CA GLU A 142 20.20 -17.41 -32.11
C GLU A 142 20.59 -17.83 -30.68
N MET A 143 20.31 -19.11 -30.36
CA MET A 143 20.81 -19.70 -29.12
C MET A 143 22.32 -19.92 -29.20
N PRO A 144 23.11 -19.49 -28.18
CA PRO A 144 24.52 -19.80 -28.11
C PRO A 144 24.75 -21.32 -28.10
N ALA A 145 25.71 -21.80 -28.92
CA ALA A 145 26.02 -23.24 -29.04
C ALA A 145 26.42 -23.89 -27.71
N ASN A 146 27.05 -23.12 -26.81
CA ASN A 146 27.47 -23.56 -25.48
C ASN A 146 26.81 -22.70 -24.40
N ALA A 147 25.48 -22.60 -24.43
CA ALA A 147 24.71 -21.82 -23.48
C ALA A 147 25.01 -22.27 -22.02
N ALA A 148 25.32 -21.34 -21.14
CA ALA A 148 25.57 -21.63 -19.74
C ALA A 148 24.27 -22.13 -19.09
N GLU A 149 24.40 -23.17 -18.26
CA GLU A 149 23.28 -23.64 -17.44
C GLU A 149 22.86 -22.55 -16.44
N ARG A 150 21.54 -22.32 -16.32
CA ARG A 150 21.01 -21.47 -15.24
C ARG A 150 21.06 -22.24 -13.95
N ILE A 151 21.79 -21.72 -12.98
CA ILE A 151 21.94 -22.32 -11.66
C ILE A 151 21.07 -21.53 -10.67
N TYR A 152 20.22 -22.23 -9.97
CA TYR A 152 19.52 -21.72 -8.79
C TYR A 152 20.31 -22.09 -7.54
N PHE A 153 20.44 -21.14 -6.61
CA PHE A 153 21.23 -21.32 -5.40
C PHE A 153 20.31 -21.80 -4.27
N PRO A 154 20.36 -23.08 -3.85
CA PRO A 154 19.50 -23.59 -2.81
C PRO A 154 19.92 -23.03 -1.44
N VAL A 155 18.96 -22.47 -0.71
CA VAL A 155 19.17 -22.06 0.68
C VAL A 155 19.19 -23.27 1.59
N ALA A 156 20.26 -23.43 2.36
CA ALA A 156 20.45 -24.54 3.28
C ALA A 156 19.52 -24.44 4.50
N ASP A 157 19.15 -25.58 5.05
CA ASP A 157 18.51 -25.67 6.37
C ASP A 157 19.52 -25.29 7.48
N ASN A 158 19.00 -24.93 8.65
CA ASN A 158 19.80 -24.71 9.83
C ASN A 158 19.21 -25.41 11.05
N GLU A 159 20.09 -25.90 11.94
CA GLU A 159 19.70 -26.33 13.26
C GLU A 159 19.39 -25.11 14.15
N GLY A 160 18.31 -25.17 14.91
CA GLY A 160 17.91 -24.10 15.82
C GLY A 160 17.59 -22.76 15.11
N THR A 161 18.06 -21.67 15.69
CA THR A 161 17.76 -20.31 15.26
C THR A 161 19.00 -19.55 14.84
N ILE A 162 18.97 -18.92 13.65
CA ILE A 162 19.93 -17.90 13.22
C ILE A 162 19.45 -16.54 13.72
N TYR A 163 20.33 -15.79 14.37
CA TYR A 163 20.05 -14.42 14.83
C TYR A 163 20.89 -13.42 14.03
N ALA A 164 20.24 -12.56 13.30
CA ALA A 164 20.83 -11.47 12.53
C ALA A 164 20.34 -10.14 13.11
N ILE A 165 21.18 -9.50 13.94
CA ILE A 165 20.83 -8.32 14.72
C ILE A 165 21.69 -7.15 14.24
N GLY A 166 21.06 -6.03 13.86
CA GLY A 166 21.76 -4.86 13.37
C GLY A 166 21.10 -3.55 13.79
N HIS A 167 21.93 -2.50 13.81
CA HIS A 167 21.49 -1.15 14.11
C HIS A 167 22.20 -0.12 13.24
N ASP A 168 21.60 1.04 13.08
CA ASP A 168 22.13 2.14 12.28
C ASP A 168 21.54 3.48 12.79
N PRO A 169 22.31 4.57 12.81
CA PRO A 169 21.81 5.87 13.30
C PRO A 169 20.67 6.48 12.47
N GLU A 170 20.48 6.03 11.22
CA GLU A 170 19.40 6.47 10.35
C GLU A 170 18.27 5.46 10.23
N GLN A 171 18.30 4.37 11.01
CA GLN A 171 17.17 3.46 11.12
C GLN A 171 16.06 4.08 11.97
N ASN A 172 14.85 4.16 11.43
CA ASN A 172 13.74 4.84 12.11
C ASN A 172 12.87 3.89 12.93
N ASN A 173 12.70 2.66 12.45
CA ASN A 173 11.80 1.69 13.05
C ASN A 173 12.58 0.65 13.87
N ILE A 174 11.95 0.17 14.94
CA ILE A 174 12.42 -0.96 15.73
C ILE A 174 11.59 -2.16 15.29
N LEU A 175 12.18 -3.05 14.51
CA LEU A 175 11.44 -4.18 13.94
C LEU A 175 12.20 -5.50 14.06
N ALA A 176 11.46 -6.58 14.19
CA ALA A 176 11.97 -7.94 14.03
C ALA A 176 11.13 -8.73 13.04
N MET A 177 11.79 -9.56 12.25
CA MET A 177 11.18 -10.60 11.44
C MET A 177 11.63 -11.96 11.97
N MET A 178 10.68 -12.83 12.29
CA MET A 178 10.93 -14.23 12.68
C MET A 178 10.38 -15.12 11.59
N MET A 179 11.25 -15.87 10.96
CA MET A 179 10.93 -16.69 9.80
C MET A 179 11.18 -18.16 10.09
N PHE A 180 10.28 -19.01 9.61
CA PHE A 180 10.37 -20.47 9.69
C PHE A 180 10.49 -21.00 8.27
N LYS A 181 11.70 -21.41 7.89
CA LYS A 181 11.99 -21.90 6.52
C LYS A 181 11.29 -23.23 6.24
N SER A 182 10.81 -23.40 5.04
CA SER A 182 10.23 -24.61 4.51
C SER A 182 10.63 -24.80 3.05
N GLU A 183 10.45 -26.02 2.54
CA GLU A 183 10.68 -26.28 1.12
C GLU A 183 9.63 -25.59 0.26
N ASN A 184 10.06 -25.11 -0.93
CA ASN A 184 9.13 -24.57 -1.92
C ASN A 184 8.15 -25.62 -2.37
N PHE A 185 6.94 -25.18 -2.73
CA PHE A 185 6.03 -26.06 -3.43
C PHE A 185 6.63 -26.48 -4.78
N PRO A 186 6.67 -27.80 -5.10
CA PRO A 186 7.34 -28.26 -6.32
C PRO A 186 6.73 -27.66 -7.60
N ASP A 187 7.55 -27.05 -8.46
CA ASP A 187 7.10 -26.44 -9.71
C ASP A 187 6.31 -27.41 -10.60
N SER A 188 6.69 -28.69 -10.62
CA SER A 188 6.00 -29.73 -11.39
C SER A 188 4.56 -29.97 -10.92
N LEU A 189 4.19 -29.53 -9.72
CA LEU A 189 2.87 -29.70 -9.14
C LEU A 189 2.06 -28.40 -9.12
N LYS A 190 2.63 -27.25 -9.47
CA LYS A 190 1.92 -25.96 -9.44
C LYS A 190 0.69 -25.93 -10.35
N ASN A 191 0.69 -26.62 -11.48
CA ASN A 191 -0.48 -26.76 -12.37
C ASN A 191 -1.46 -27.88 -11.96
N THR A 192 -1.55 -28.19 -10.67
CA THR A 192 -2.44 -29.24 -10.15
C THR A 192 -3.37 -28.70 -9.05
N GLN A 193 -4.43 -29.43 -8.73
CA GLN A 193 -5.31 -29.10 -7.61
C GLN A 193 -4.57 -29.06 -6.26
N ALA A 194 -3.49 -29.83 -6.10
CA ALA A 194 -2.69 -29.84 -4.87
C ALA A 194 -2.10 -28.45 -4.55
N TYR A 195 -1.72 -27.71 -5.59
CA TYR A 195 -1.26 -26.32 -5.41
C TYR A 195 -2.35 -25.43 -4.81
N TYR A 196 -3.57 -25.46 -5.39
CA TYR A 196 -4.69 -24.65 -4.89
C TYR A 196 -5.15 -25.07 -3.50
N VAL A 197 -5.07 -26.37 -3.16
CA VAL A 197 -5.32 -26.84 -1.78
C VAL A 197 -4.31 -26.24 -0.82
N ASN A 198 -3.02 -26.25 -1.19
CA ASN A 198 -1.95 -25.68 -0.38
C ASN A 198 -2.14 -24.15 -0.20
N SER A 199 -2.37 -23.43 -1.31
CA SER A 199 -2.59 -21.98 -1.28
C SER A 199 -3.81 -21.61 -0.45
N TYR A 200 -4.94 -22.32 -0.59
CA TYR A 200 -6.13 -22.10 0.22
C TYR A 200 -5.85 -22.26 1.73
N ILE A 201 -5.09 -23.30 2.12
CA ILE A 201 -4.73 -23.54 3.52
C ILE A 201 -3.84 -22.39 4.04
N GLN A 202 -2.86 -21.98 3.25
CA GLN A 202 -1.96 -20.87 3.58
C GLN A 202 -2.73 -19.55 3.73
N ASP A 203 -3.59 -19.20 2.77
CA ASP A 203 -4.45 -18.01 2.82
C ASP A 203 -5.32 -17.98 4.09
N MET A 204 -5.92 -19.12 4.44
CA MET A 204 -6.75 -19.23 5.64
C MET A 204 -5.96 -19.02 6.93
N ILE A 205 -4.76 -19.60 7.05
CA ILE A 205 -3.88 -19.41 8.21
C ILE A 205 -3.44 -17.95 8.31
N GLU A 206 -3.01 -17.36 7.21
CA GLU A 206 -2.54 -15.98 7.16
C GLU A 206 -3.64 -14.99 7.54
N LEU A 207 -4.84 -15.13 7.00
CA LEU A 207 -5.99 -14.28 7.34
C LEU A 207 -6.34 -14.37 8.83
N MET A 208 -6.51 -15.57 9.36
CA MET A 208 -6.92 -15.73 10.76
C MET A 208 -5.86 -15.23 11.75
N LEU A 209 -4.57 -15.48 11.51
CA LEU A 209 -3.50 -14.96 12.35
C LEU A 209 -3.34 -13.44 12.22
N SER A 210 -3.43 -12.90 11.01
CA SER A 210 -3.36 -11.45 10.79
C SER A 210 -4.50 -10.73 11.52
N HIS A 211 -5.71 -11.29 11.54
CA HIS A 211 -6.82 -10.74 12.32
C HIS A 211 -6.52 -10.73 13.82
N ARG A 212 -5.97 -11.83 14.39
CA ARG A 212 -5.58 -11.88 15.82
C ARG A 212 -4.52 -10.83 16.15
N LEU A 213 -3.47 -10.73 15.33
CA LEU A 213 -2.38 -9.78 15.53
C LEU A 213 -2.87 -8.32 15.47
N ASN A 214 -3.76 -8.03 14.52
CA ASN A 214 -4.41 -6.72 14.40
C ASN A 214 -5.29 -6.39 15.61
N ASP A 215 -6.08 -7.35 16.10
CA ASP A 215 -6.88 -7.18 17.32
C ASP A 215 -6.02 -6.86 18.54
N ILE A 216 -4.85 -7.50 18.66
CA ILE A 216 -3.91 -7.22 19.75
C ILE A 216 -3.32 -5.83 19.62
N SER A 217 -2.84 -5.46 18.43
CA SER A 217 -2.20 -4.17 18.19
C SER A 217 -3.14 -2.98 18.39
N SER A 218 -4.45 -3.18 18.23
CA SER A 218 -5.48 -2.17 18.44
C SER A 218 -5.79 -1.87 19.91
N LYS A 219 -5.31 -2.71 20.85
CA LYS A 219 -5.60 -2.53 22.28
C LYS A 219 -4.67 -1.50 22.93
N PRO A 220 -5.15 -0.78 23.96
CA PRO A 220 -4.37 0.23 24.66
C PRO A 220 -3.06 -0.31 25.27
N ASP A 221 -3.09 -1.55 25.75
CA ASP A 221 -1.97 -2.26 26.38
C ASP A 221 -1.21 -3.17 25.40
N ALA A 222 -1.44 -3.01 24.09
CA ALA A 222 -0.80 -3.84 23.08
C ALA A 222 0.71 -3.92 23.29
N PRO A 223 1.33 -5.12 23.25
CA PRO A 223 2.75 -5.30 23.51
C PRO A 223 3.65 -4.91 22.32
N PHE A 224 3.06 -4.59 21.18
CA PHE A 224 3.74 -4.14 19.95
C PHE A 224 2.90 -3.08 19.22
N GLY A 225 3.53 -2.32 18.33
CA GLY A 225 2.87 -1.30 17.52
C GLY A 225 2.07 -1.88 16.35
N ALA A 226 2.63 -2.89 15.71
CA ALA A 226 1.99 -3.68 14.66
C ALA A 226 2.65 -5.05 14.58
N ALA A 227 1.89 -6.03 14.10
CA ALA A 227 2.45 -7.32 13.72
C ALA A 227 1.67 -7.90 12.53
N SER A 228 2.35 -8.61 11.66
CA SER A 228 1.76 -9.27 10.49
C SER A 228 2.39 -10.63 10.26
N LEU A 229 1.62 -11.53 9.66
CA LEU A 229 2.11 -12.80 9.15
C LEU A 229 2.09 -12.77 7.63
N GLY A 230 3.11 -13.37 6.99
CA GLY A 230 3.14 -13.64 5.56
C GLY A 230 3.66 -15.05 5.31
N ILE A 231 3.17 -15.69 4.27
CA ILE A 231 3.61 -17.02 3.85
C ILE A 231 4.05 -16.91 2.38
N GLY A 232 5.29 -17.26 2.09
CA GLY A 232 5.86 -17.16 0.75
C GLY A 232 7.37 -17.32 0.75
N GLU A 233 8.07 -16.67 -0.18
CA GLU A 233 9.51 -16.75 -0.31
C GLU A 233 10.26 -16.38 0.97
N PHE A 234 11.34 -17.10 1.26
CA PHE A 234 12.21 -16.82 2.39
C PHE A 234 13.00 -15.54 2.14
N PHE A 235 12.51 -14.44 2.64
CA PHE A 235 13.06 -13.08 2.60
C PHE A 235 13.35 -12.58 1.18
N ILE A 236 14.51 -12.93 0.59
CA ILE A 236 14.89 -12.55 -0.79
C ILE A 236 15.22 -13.75 -1.68
N ALA A 237 15.04 -14.97 -1.19
CA ALA A 237 15.48 -16.18 -1.89
C ALA A 237 14.31 -16.96 -2.48
N LYS A 238 14.27 -17.12 -3.79
CA LYS A 238 13.27 -17.93 -4.51
C LYS A 238 13.34 -19.44 -4.22
N THR A 239 14.45 -19.93 -3.70
CA THR A 239 14.71 -21.37 -3.56
C THR A 239 14.27 -21.94 -2.21
N LYS A 240 13.62 -21.14 -1.39
CA LYS A 240 13.10 -21.54 -0.08
C LYS A 240 11.87 -20.71 0.25
N ASP A 241 10.86 -21.32 0.84
CA ASP A 241 9.71 -20.62 1.40
C ASP A 241 9.88 -20.38 2.91
N ALA A 242 9.06 -19.52 3.47
CA ALA A 242 8.98 -19.32 4.91
C ALA A 242 7.59 -18.82 5.34
N ILE A 243 7.25 -19.13 6.58
CA ILE A 243 6.27 -18.37 7.36
C ILE A 243 7.02 -17.25 8.06
N SER A 244 6.62 -16.02 7.82
CA SER A 244 7.31 -14.81 8.28
C SER A 244 6.42 -13.99 9.21
N LEU A 245 6.77 -13.91 10.49
CA LEU A 245 6.15 -13.03 11.48
C LEU A 245 6.97 -11.74 11.56
N THR A 246 6.39 -10.62 11.13
CA THR A 246 7.00 -9.30 11.22
C THR A 246 6.38 -8.53 12.39
N VAL A 247 7.19 -7.94 13.25
CA VAL A 247 6.78 -7.19 14.44
C VAL A 247 7.45 -5.83 14.46
N LEU A 248 6.65 -4.79 14.58
CA LEU A 248 7.07 -3.41 14.83
C LEU A 248 6.89 -3.12 16.33
N ALA A 249 7.98 -2.87 17.03
CA ALA A 249 7.93 -2.55 18.45
C ALA A 249 7.48 -1.11 18.70
N LYS A 250 6.83 -0.86 19.83
CA LYS A 250 6.44 0.49 20.30
C LYS A 250 7.56 1.19 21.06
N ASP A 251 8.43 0.40 21.67
CA ASP A 251 9.52 0.83 22.54
C ASP A 251 10.80 0.03 22.27
N ASN A 252 11.80 0.22 23.08
CA ASN A 252 13.10 -0.41 22.88
C ASN A 252 13.16 -1.90 23.27
N ASP A 253 12.08 -2.49 23.79
CA ASP A 253 12.05 -3.92 24.16
C ASP A 253 11.55 -4.79 22.99
N LEU A 254 12.37 -4.88 21.96
CA LEU A 254 12.09 -5.69 20.77
C LEU A 254 11.96 -7.20 21.07
N PRO A 255 12.79 -7.82 21.95
CA PRO A 255 12.60 -9.22 22.33
C PRO A 255 11.23 -9.50 22.97
N ALA A 256 10.75 -8.64 23.86
CA ALA A 256 9.43 -8.80 24.48
C ALA A 256 8.30 -8.61 23.46
N SER A 257 8.41 -7.63 22.55
CA SER A 257 7.44 -7.42 21.47
C SER A 257 7.35 -8.61 20.53
N LEU A 258 8.50 -9.18 20.13
CA LEU A 258 8.54 -10.39 19.30
C LEU A 258 7.96 -11.60 20.04
N ALA A 259 8.34 -11.79 21.31
CA ALA A 259 7.82 -12.88 22.14
C ALA A 259 6.29 -12.83 22.30
N ALA A 260 5.73 -11.63 22.44
CA ALA A 260 4.28 -11.45 22.53
C ALA A 260 3.55 -11.84 21.22
N ALA A 261 4.09 -11.47 20.07
CA ALA A 261 3.53 -11.89 18.77
C ALA A 261 3.73 -13.40 18.53
N TYR A 262 4.88 -13.92 18.87
CA TYR A 262 5.18 -15.35 18.81
C TYR A 262 4.24 -16.19 19.68
N ARG A 263 3.85 -15.68 20.85
CA ARG A 263 2.83 -16.32 21.72
C ARG A 263 1.52 -16.58 20.97
N GLU A 264 1.09 -15.67 20.09
CA GLU A 264 -0.13 -15.87 19.28
C GLU A 264 0.06 -16.95 18.21
N LEU A 265 1.25 -17.04 17.60
CA LEU A 265 1.57 -18.16 16.72
C LEU A 265 1.49 -19.49 17.46
N LEU A 266 2.09 -19.58 18.66
CA LEU A 266 2.04 -20.78 19.49
C LEU A 266 0.63 -21.08 20.01
N ARG A 267 -0.18 -20.04 20.29
CA ARG A 267 -1.59 -20.21 20.63
C ARG A 267 -2.36 -20.89 19.51
N ALA A 268 -2.14 -20.44 18.26
CA ALA A 268 -2.74 -21.07 17.08
C ALA A 268 -2.17 -22.49 16.82
N GLN A 269 -0.86 -22.67 16.95
CA GLN A 269 -0.23 -23.98 16.79
C GLN A 269 -0.78 -25.01 17.78
N ARG A 270 -0.91 -24.65 19.05
CA ARG A 270 -1.28 -25.57 20.15
C ARG A 270 -2.79 -25.73 20.31
N GLY A 271 -3.54 -24.65 20.14
CA GLY A 271 -4.98 -24.59 20.37
C GLY A 271 -5.85 -24.55 19.12
N GLY A 272 -5.22 -24.25 17.95
CA GLY A 272 -5.93 -24.09 16.69
C GLY A 272 -6.70 -22.76 16.58
N PHE A 273 -7.51 -22.67 15.54
CA PHE A 273 -8.45 -21.60 15.28
C PHE A 273 -9.86 -22.01 15.67
N THR A 274 -10.70 -21.03 15.99
CA THR A 274 -12.11 -21.23 16.31
C THR A 274 -12.97 -21.36 15.05
N VAL A 275 -14.18 -21.88 15.21
CA VAL A 275 -15.17 -21.95 14.11
C VAL A 275 -15.53 -20.54 13.61
N GLY A 276 -15.64 -19.58 14.52
CA GLY A 276 -15.96 -18.19 14.17
C GLY A 276 -14.89 -17.54 13.29
N GLU A 277 -13.62 -17.68 13.64
CA GLU A 277 -12.50 -17.20 12.84
C GLU A 277 -12.48 -17.85 11.45
N PHE A 278 -12.63 -19.18 11.41
CA PHE A 278 -12.65 -19.94 10.16
C PHE A 278 -13.76 -19.49 9.22
N GLU A 279 -15.00 -19.34 9.69
CA GLU A 279 -16.11 -18.91 8.83
C GLU A 279 -15.96 -17.46 8.33
N ARG A 280 -15.39 -16.57 9.14
CA ARG A 280 -15.07 -15.20 8.72
C ARG A 280 -13.99 -15.19 7.64
N ALA A 281 -12.85 -15.85 7.88
CA ALA A 281 -11.76 -15.92 6.91
C ALA A 281 -12.22 -16.57 5.58
N LYS A 282 -12.99 -17.64 5.66
CA LYS A 282 -13.60 -18.29 4.49
C LYS A 282 -14.50 -17.34 3.71
N SER A 283 -15.37 -16.61 4.40
CA SER A 283 -16.26 -15.64 3.77
C SER A 283 -15.49 -14.50 3.11
N GLU A 284 -14.44 -14.00 3.75
CA GLU A 284 -13.58 -12.94 3.22
C GLU A 284 -12.81 -13.41 1.98
N LEU A 285 -12.19 -14.59 2.03
CA LEU A 285 -11.46 -15.16 0.90
C LEU A 285 -12.37 -15.37 -0.31
N LEU A 286 -13.54 -15.99 -0.10
CA LEU A 286 -14.52 -16.19 -1.17
C LEU A 286 -15.02 -14.86 -1.75
N SER A 287 -15.32 -13.87 -0.92
CA SER A 287 -15.76 -12.55 -1.36
C SER A 287 -14.71 -11.85 -2.23
N ARG A 288 -13.43 -11.99 -1.89
CA ARG A 288 -12.30 -11.43 -2.66
C ARG A 288 -12.22 -12.04 -4.06
N VAL A 289 -12.29 -13.37 -4.15
CA VAL A 289 -12.23 -14.09 -5.44
C VAL A 289 -13.51 -13.84 -6.26
N GLU A 290 -14.70 -13.83 -5.62
CA GLU A 290 -15.98 -13.50 -6.24
C GLU A 290 -15.94 -12.12 -6.92
N ARG A 291 -15.41 -11.12 -6.25
CA ARG A 291 -15.27 -9.76 -6.82
C ARG A 291 -14.39 -9.75 -8.08
N THR A 292 -13.28 -10.47 -8.06
CA THR A 292 -12.41 -10.60 -9.23
C THR A 292 -13.14 -11.29 -10.38
N TYR A 293 -13.88 -12.37 -10.08
CA TYR A 293 -14.69 -13.09 -11.06
C TYR A 293 -15.79 -12.20 -11.65
N ASN A 294 -16.50 -11.45 -10.83
CA ASN A 294 -17.60 -10.59 -11.29
C ASN A 294 -17.08 -9.47 -12.21
N ASN A 295 -15.90 -8.91 -11.92
CA ASN A 295 -15.27 -7.86 -12.72
C ASN A 295 -14.33 -8.39 -13.83
N ARG A 296 -14.34 -9.67 -14.16
CA ARG A 296 -13.38 -10.30 -15.09
C ARG A 296 -13.36 -9.72 -16.50
N ARG A 297 -14.51 -9.16 -16.95
CA ARG A 297 -14.63 -8.54 -18.28
C ARG A 297 -14.04 -7.13 -18.35
N GLN A 298 -13.85 -6.51 -17.18
CA GLN A 298 -13.29 -5.16 -17.01
C GLN A 298 -11.94 -5.19 -16.28
N ARG A 299 -11.26 -6.35 -16.32
CA ARG A 299 -9.94 -6.49 -15.71
C ARG A 299 -8.92 -5.66 -16.49
N GLU A 300 -8.10 -4.92 -15.77
CA GLU A 300 -7.07 -4.06 -16.37
C GLU A 300 -5.94 -4.88 -17.01
N ASN A 301 -5.38 -4.38 -18.13
CA ASN A 301 -4.28 -5.02 -18.83
C ASN A 301 -3.07 -5.30 -17.94
N GLY A 302 -2.73 -4.37 -17.03
CA GLY A 302 -1.63 -4.53 -16.08
C GLY A 302 -1.77 -5.76 -15.18
N SER A 303 -3.01 -6.12 -14.79
CA SER A 303 -3.25 -7.35 -13.99
C SER A 303 -2.93 -8.63 -14.77
N TYR A 304 -3.22 -8.65 -16.07
CA TYR A 304 -2.84 -9.79 -16.93
C TYR A 304 -1.33 -9.85 -17.16
N VAL A 305 -0.68 -8.69 -17.35
CA VAL A 305 0.78 -8.63 -17.50
C VAL A 305 1.45 -9.22 -16.28
N ASN A 306 1.07 -8.80 -15.06
CA ASN A 306 1.64 -9.32 -13.82
C ASN A 306 1.43 -10.84 -13.69
N GLU A 307 0.22 -11.33 -13.98
CA GLU A 307 -0.08 -12.77 -13.94
C GLU A 307 0.79 -13.59 -14.90
N TYR A 308 1.04 -13.08 -16.11
CA TYR A 308 1.88 -13.76 -17.08
C TYR A 308 3.37 -13.65 -16.75
N VAL A 309 3.81 -12.54 -16.16
CA VAL A 309 5.17 -12.39 -15.64
C VAL A 309 5.41 -13.41 -14.52
N GLU A 310 4.51 -13.53 -13.54
CA GLU A 310 4.60 -14.52 -12.47
C GLU A 310 4.57 -15.97 -13.00
N ASN A 311 3.75 -16.25 -13.99
CA ASN A 311 3.75 -17.55 -14.66
C ASN A 311 5.10 -17.87 -15.31
N PHE A 312 5.70 -16.90 -16.02
CA PHE A 312 7.01 -17.09 -16.66
C PHE A 312 8.13 -17.26 -15.64
N LEU A 313 8.19 -16.39 -14.65
CA LEU A 313 9.29 -16.34 -13.67
C LEU A 313 9.17 -17.43 -12.60
N ASN A 314 7.98 -17.62 -12.05
CA ASN A 314 7.73 -18.42 -10.84
C ASN A 314 6.88 -19.66 -11.11
N LYS A 315 6.51 -19.94 -12.37
CA LYS A 315 5.64 -21.07 -12.76
C LYS A 315 4.25 -21.01 -12.11
N GLU A 316 3.82 -19.82 -11.67
CA GLU A 316 2.48 -19.64 -11.11
C GLU A 316 1.41 -20.05 -12.13
N PRO A 317 0.41 -20.82 -11.74
CA PRO A 317 -0.62 -21.27 -12.69
C PRO A 317 -1.53 -20.13 -13.14
N ILE A 318 -1.99 -20.21 -14.39
CA ILE A 318 -2.92 -19.25 -15.00
C ILE A 318 -4.21 -19.95 -15.47
N PRO A 319 -5.02 -20.52 -14.58
CA PRO A 319 -6.22 -21.30 -14.95
C PRO A 319 -7.35 -20.45 -15.52
N GLY A 320 -7.25 -19.15 -15.39
CA GLY A 320 -8.34 -18.19 -15.61
C GLY A 320 -9.28 -18.07 -14.41
N ILE A 321 -9.81 -16.88 -14.20
CA ILE A 321 -10.59 -16.55 -13.00
C ILE A 321 -11.89 -17.38 -12.86
N GLU A 322 -12.49 -17.84 -13.98
CA GLU A 322 -13.65 -18.73 -13.94
C GLU A 322 -13.32 -20.08 -13.29
N THR A 323 -12.17 -20.63 -13.62
CA THR A 323 -11.68 -21.87 -13.03
C THR A 323 -11.28 -21.66 -11.58
N GLU A 324 -10.56 -20.58 -11.29
CA GLU A 324 -10.12 -20.23 -9.95
C GLU A 324 -11.32 -20.04 -9.01
N TRP A 325 -12.32 -19.26 -9.41
CA TRP A 325 -13.55 -19.08 -8.63
C TRP A 325 -14.25 -20.42 -8.33
N SER A 326 -14.39 -21.27 -9.35
CA SER A 326 -14.97 -22.62 -9.16
C SER A 326 -14.16 -23.47 -8.19
N LEU A 327 -12.82 -23.42 -8.28
CA LEU A 327 -11.93 -24.15 -7.37
C LEU A 327 -12.07 -23.65 -5.93
N TYR A 328 -12.02 -22.35 -5.70
CA TYR A 328 -12.14 -21.79 -4.35
C TYR A 328 -13.49 -22.12 -3.70
N GLN A 329 -14.60 -22.10 -4.46
CA GLN A 329 -15.90 -22.55 -3.96
C GLN A 329 -15.89 -24.02 -3.52
N GLN A 330 -15.25 -24.90 -4.31
CA GLN A 330 -15.12 -26.31 -3.97
C GLN A 330 -14.22 -26.53 -2.75
N LEU A 331 -13.07 -25.86 -2.70
CA LEU A 331 -12.13 -25.96 -1.58
C LEU A 331 -12.76 -25.48 -0.28
N ALA A 332 -13.49 -24.35 -0.31
CA ALA A 332 -14.20 -23.81 0.84
C ALA A 332 -15.31 -24.75 1.37
N ALA A 333 -15.88 -25.58 0.49
CA ALA A 333 -16.87 -26.59 0.89
C ALA A 333 -16.23 -27.89 1.38
N MET A 334 -15.03 -28.24 0.91
CA MET A 334 -14.39 -29.52 1.15
C MET A 334 -13.36 -29.50 2.29
N ILE A 335 -12.69 -28.37 2.52
CA ILE A 335 -11.61 -28.26 3.50
C ILE A 335 -12.19 -27.78 4.84
N PRO A 336 -12.31 -28.67 5.84
CA PRO A 336 -12.83 -28.28 7.14
C PRO A 336 -11.75 -27.65 8.02
N LEU A 337 -12.17 -26.96 9.08
CA LEU A 337 -11.29 -26.32 10.08
C LEU A 337 -10.20 -27.27 10.62
N GLN A 338 -10.51 -28.55 10.78
CA GLN A 338 -9.54 -29.53 11.29
C GLN A 338 -8.30 -29.67 10.40
N VAL A 339 -8.45 -29.55 9.08
CA VAL A 339 -7.32 -29.60 8.13
C VAL A 339 -6.44 -28.37 8.31
N ILE A 340 -7.05 -27.18 8.44
CA ILE A 340 -6.31 -25.94 8.69
C ILE A 340 -5.57 -25.99 10.03
N ASN A 341 -6.24 -26.45 11.10
CA ASN A 341 -5.61 -26.60 12.41
C ASN A 341 -4.48 -27.61 12.40
N GLN A 342 -4.60 -28.69 11.64
CA GLN A 342 -3.54 -29.69 11.49
C GLN A 342 -2.34 -29.13 10.73
N ALA A 343 -2.56 -28.33 9.68
CA ALA A 343 -1.51 -27.64 8.95
C ALA A 343 -0.80 -26.62 9.86
N MET A 344 -1.55 -25.80 10.62
CA MET A 344 -0.98 -24.86 11.58
C MET A 344 -0.15 -25.55 12.67
N ALA A 345 -0.58 -26.68 13.15
CA ALA A 345 0.15 -27.47 14.18
C ALA A 345 1.54 -27.91 13.71
N GLN A 346 1.76 -28.04 12.40
CA GLN A 346 3.03 -28.45 11.79
C GLN A 346 3.84 -27.29 11.19
N ALA A 347 3.26 -26.08 11.12
CA ALA A 347 3.83 -24.96 10.41
C ALA A 347 5.06 -24.33 11.11
N ILE A 348 5.20 -24.52 12.41
CA ILE A 348 6.24 -23.89 13.23
C ILE A 348 7.13 -24.97 13.83
N THR A 349 8.43 -24.88 13.57
CA THR A 349 9.43 -25.84 14.00
C THR A 349 10.51 -25.16 14.85
N PRO A 350 11.21 -25.88 15.75
CA PRO A 350 12.33 -25.32 16.50
C PRO A 350 13.57 -25.07 15.64
N ASP A 351 13.71 -25.83 14.55
CA ASP A 351 14.77 -25.69 13.56
C ASP A 351 14.34 -24.84 12.36
N ASN A 352 15.25 -24.48 11.51
CA ASN A 352 15.01 -23.64 10.33
C ASN A 352 14.44 -22.26 10.65
N ARG A 353 14.74 -21.77 11.84
CA ARG A 353 14.28 -20.49 12.33
C ARG A 353 15.32 -19.40 12.08
N VAL A 354 14.88 -18.24 11.59
CA VAL A 354 15.74 -17.08 11.37
C VAL A 354 15.08 -15.85 11.97
N ILE A 355 15.83 -15.08 12.73
CA ILE A 355 15.37 -13.80 13.30
C ILE A 355 16.27 -12.69 12.76
N ILE A 356 15.65 -11.74 12.06
CA ILE A 356 16.28 -10.49 11.65
C ILE A 356 15.74 -9.39 12.54
N ALA A 357 16.63 -8.68 13.24
CA ALA A 357 16.25 -7.54 14.08
C ALA A 357 16.98 -6.28 13.62
N MET A 358 16.24 -5.22 13.37
CA MET A 358 16.75 -3.94 12.92
C MET A 358 16.25 -2.82 13.83
N MET A 359 17.15 -1.94 14.25
CA MET A 359 16.82 -0.88 15.21
C MET A 359 17.68 0.37 15.00
N PRO A 360 17.23 1.54 15.48
CA PRO A 360 18.05 2.74 15.50
C PRO A 360 19.20 2.61 16.49
N ASP A 361 20.28 3.36 16.26
CA ASP A 361 21.30 3.57 17.27
C ASP A 361 20.70 4.24 18.49
N ASN A 362 21.11 3.82 19.68
CA ASN A 362 20.73 4.47 20.93
C ASN A 362 21.96 5.05 21.66
N ALA A 363 21.71 6.12 22.42
CA ALA A 363 22.77 6.85 23.13
C ALA A 363 23.46 6.00 24.24
N GLU A 364 22.80 4.96 24.72
CA GLU A 364 23.29 4.10 25.81
C GLU A 364 24.13 2.92 25.27
N GLY A 365 24.05 2.65 23.96
CA GLY A 365 24.72 1.52 23.32
C GLY A 365 24.21 0.15 23.75
N ASN A 366 23.04 0.11 24.38
CA ASN A 366 22.42 -1.13 24.84
C ASN A 366 21.49 -1.68 23.74
N TYR A 367 21.94 -2.73 23.09
CA TYR A 367 21.18 -3.44 22.07
C TYR A 367 20.81 -4.85 22.56
N PRO A 368 19.63 -5.36 22.21
CA PRO A 368 19.28 -6.73 22.51
C PRO A 368 20.27 -7.68 21.82
N THR A 369 20.69 -8.68 22.55
CA THR A 369 21.60 -9.73 22.09
C THR A 369 20.80 -10.97 21.65
N GLU A 370 21.49 -11.89 20.95
CA GLU A 370 20.95 -13.23 20.67
C GLU A 370 20.36 -13.89 21.93
N GLN A 371 21.07 -13.79 23.06
CA GLN A 371 20.62 -14.37 24.33
C GLN A 371 19.30 -13.75 24.81
N ASN A 372 19.09 -12.43 24.66
CA ASN A 372 17.86 -11.79 25.07
C ASN A 372 16.66 -12.30 24.26
N PHE A 373 16.82 -12.46 22.93
CA PHE A 373 15.81 -13.07 22.09
C PHE A 373 15.57 -14.54 22.48
N ALA A 374 16.62 -15.33 22.66
CA ALA A 374 16.51 -16.74 23.01
C ALA A 374 15.79 -16.93 24.34
N GLU A 375 16.13 -16.15 25.38
CA GLU A 375 15.47 -16.19 26.68
C GLU A 375 13.99 -15.81 26.62
N ALA A 376 13.67 -14.74 25.88
CA ALA A 376 12.29 -14.28 25.70
C ALA A 376 11.41 -15.32 24.97
N LEU A 377 11.93 -15.94 23.93
CA LEU A 377 11.23 -16.98 23.18
C LEU A 377 11.10 -18.28 24.00
N ALA A 378 12.16 -18.71 24.70
CA ALA A 378 12.12 -19.89 25.56
C ALA A 378 11.11 -19.74 26.71
N ALA A 379 10.93 -18.55 27.25
CA ALA A 379 9.89 -18.27 28.24
C ALA A 379 8.49 -18.53 27.68
N VAL A 380 8.23 -18.09 26.43
CA VAL A 380 6.95 -18.35 25.75
C VAL A 380 6.78 -19.83 25.40
N ASP A 381 7.85 -20.50 24.96
CA ASP A 381 7.82 -21.94 24.67
C ASP A 381 7.42 -22.77 25.90
N ALA A 382 7.85 -22.36 27.09
CA ALA A 382 7.55 -23.01 28.38
C ALA A 382 6.19 -22.60 28.95
N GLU A 383 5.53 -21.60 28.41
CA GLU A 383 4.27 -21.04 28.91
C GLU A 383 3.10 -21.99 28.62
N THR A 384 2.17 -22.11 29.58
CA THR A 384 0.85 -22.67 29.32
C THR A 384 -0.02 -21.59 28.74
N ILE A 385 -0.27 -21.65 27.42
CA ILE A 385 -1.03 -20.65 26.68
C ILE A 385 -2.50 -21.05 26.64
N ASP A 386 -3.38 -20.21 27.18
CA ASP A 386 -4.82 -20.43 27.13
C ASP A 386 -5.33 -20.39 25.65
N PRO A 387 -6.34 -21.20 25.32
CA PRO A 387 -6.99 -21.15 24.01
C PRO A 387 -7.51 -19.75 23.68
N PHE A 388 -7.52 -19.41 22.39
CA PHE A 388 -8.08 -18.15 21.92
C PHE A 388 -9.58 -18.11 22.18
N VAL A 389 -10.06 -16.98 22.68
CA VAL A 389 -11.50 -16.69 22.86
C VAL A 389 -11.92 -15.69 21.81
N ASP A 390 -12.83 -16.11 20.94
CA ASP A 390 -13.33 -15.30 19.83
C ASP A 390 -14.55 -14.47 20.28
N GLU A 391 -14.29 -13.24 20.67
CA GLU A 391 -15.35 -12.29 21.04
C GLU A 391 -15.84 -11.54 19.80
N VAL A 392 -17.10 -11.76 19.45
CA VAL A 392 -17.76 -11.10 18.30
C VAL A 392 -19.09 -10.49 18.73
N LYS A 393 -19.28 -9.21 18.40
CA LYS A 393 -20.57 -8.56 18.52
C LYS A 393 -21.44 -8.94 17.32
N ALA A 394 -22.61 -9.50 17.58
CA ALA A 394 -23.53 -10.00 16.54
C ALA A 394 -24.80 -9.14 16.38
N GLU A 395 -24.95 -8.10 17.19
CA GLU A 395 -26.12 -7.22 17.12
C GLU A 395 -26.12 -6.39 15.83
N PRO A 396 -27.27 -5.92 15.37
CA PRO A 396 -27.33 -5.01 14.23
C PRO A 396 -26.56 -3.72 14.48
N LEU A 397 -25.92 -3.15 13.44
CA LEU A 397 -25.30 -1.83 13.51
C LEU A 397 -26.29 -0.74 13.96
N ILE A 398 -27.52 -0.81 13.44
CA ILE A 398 -28.60 0.12 13.77
C ILE A 398 -29.73 -0.66 14.42
N GLU A 399 -29.96 -0.44 15.72
CA GLU A 399 -31.00 -1.14 16.49
C GLU A 399 -32.38 -0.45 16.41
N ASN A 400 -32.38 0.86 16.20
CA ASN A 400 -33.60 1.66 16.22
C ASN A 400 -34.22 1.78 14.82
N ILE A 401 -35.56 1.91 14.80
CA ILE A 401 -36.25 2.28 13.56
C ILE A 401 -35.94 3.75 13.26
N LEU A 402 -35.30 3.97 12.11
CA LEU A 402 -34.96 5.32 11.69
C LEU A 402 -36.22 6.14 11.32
N PRO A 403 -36.22 7.45 11.60
CA PRO A 403 -37.29 8.32 11.14
C PRO A 403 -37.34 8.30 9.60
N ALA A 404 -38.53 8.09 9.04
CA ALA A 404 -38.66 7.99 7.60
C ALA A 404 -38.45 9.36 6.92
N GLY A 405 -37.34 9.48 6.17
CA GLY A 405 -37.14 10.58 5.24
C GLY A 405 -37.82 10.31 3.88
N LYS A 406 -37.80 11.27 2.99
CA LYS A 406 -38.38 11.14 1.65
C LYS A 406 -37.54 11.80 0.57
N ILE A 407 -37.62 11.25 -0.63
CA ILE A 407 -37.25 11.91 -1.87
C ILE A 407 -38.36 12.89 -2.24
N VAL A 408 -38.07 14.21 -2.23
CA VAL A 408 -39.09 15.24 -2.48
C VAL A 408 -39.15 15.69 -3.94
N SER A 409 -38.05 15.52 -4.68
CA SER A 409 -38.05 15.72 -6.13
C SER A 409 -36.93 14.92 -6.78
N THR A 410 -37.13 14.57 -8.05
CA THR A 410 -36.17 13.89 -8.91
C THR A 410 -36.00 14.68 -10.20
N LYS A 411 -34.78 14.70 -10.72
CA LYS A 411 -34.44 15.36 -11.97
C LYS A 411 -33.32 14.56 -12.67
N HIS A 412 -33.47 14.35 -13.98
CA HIS A 412 -32.36 13.86 -14.79
C HIS A 412 -31.45 15.01 -15.17
N ASN A 413 -30.14 14.80 -15.04
CA ASN A 413 -29.13 15.77 -15.46
C ASN A 413 -28.44 15.27 -16.73
N ASP A 414 -28.81 15.87 -17.87
CA ASP A 414 -28.33 15.45 -19.19
C ASP A 414 -26.80 15.64 -19.37
N LEU A 415 -26.20 16.62 -18.66
CA LEU A 415 -24.75 16.86 -18.75
C LEU A 415 -23.94 15.72 -18.18
N TRP A 416 -24.40 15.16 -17.08
CA TRP A 416 -23.73 14.06 -16.38
C TRP A 416 -24.36 12.71 -16.72
N ASP A 417 -25.51 12.68 -17.39
CA ASP A 417 -26.33 11.48 -17.57
C ASP A 417 -26.53 10.78 -16.22
N ALA A 418 -27.11 11.50 -15.27
CA ALA A 418 -27.25 11.08 -13.88
C ALA A 418 -28.59 11.53 -13.30
N GLU A 419 -29.11 10.76 -12.33
CA GLU A 419 -30.29 11.13 -11.56
C GLU A 419 -29.90 12.02 -10.38
N GLU A 420 -30.56 13.17 -10.24
CA GLU A 420 -30.43 14.05 -9.07
C GLU A 420 -31.70 14.01 -8.24
N TRP A 421 -31.58 13.67 -6.97
CA TRP A 421 -32.69 13.60 -6.03
C TRP A 421 -32.48 14.64 -4.90
N GLN A 422 -33.55 15.39 -4.61
CA GLN A 422 -33.60 16.26 -3.44
C GLN A 422 -34.32 15.53 -2.32
N LEU A 423 -33.75 15.56 -1.12
CA LEU A 423 -34.29 14.88 0.05
C LEU A 423 -34.99 15.83 1.01
N SER A 424 -35.90 15.25 1.83
CA SER A 424 -36.64 16.02 2.84
C SER A 424 -35.78 16.71 3.88
N ASN A 425 -34.62 16.16 4.21
CA ASN A 425 -33.61 16.76 5.11
C ASN A 425 -32.74 17.84 4.42
N GLY A 426 -32.96 18.11 3.14
CA GLY A 426 -32.24 19.11 2.35
C GLY A 426 -30.99 18.59 1.64
N ALA A 427 -30.60 17.35 1.85
CA ALA A 427 -29.47 16.74 1.14
C ALA A 427 -29.80 16.52 -0.35
N THR A 428 -28.74 16.48 -1.17
CA THR A 428 -28.83 16.10 -2.59
C THR A 428 -28.20 14.74 -2.79
N VAL A 429 -28.82 13.87 -3.59
CA VAL A 429 -28.23 12.59 -4.00
C VAL A 429 -28.08 12.59 -5.52
N ILE A 430 -26.92 12.19 -6.01
CA ILE A 430 -26.62 12.02 -7.43
C ILE A 430 -26.30 10.54 -7.67
N LEU A 431 -26.98 9.93 -8.64
CA LEU A 431 -26.81 8.53 -9.02
C LEU A 431 -26.38 8.46 -10.48
N LYS A 432 -25.15 8.01 -10.72
CA LYS A 432 -24.59 7.79 -12.06
C LYS A 432 -24.38 6.30 -12.29
N LYS A 433 -25.29 5.69 -13.06
CA LYS A 433 -25.12 4.30 -13.50
C LYS A 433 -24.02 4.22 -14.55
N THR A 434 -23.06 3.30 -14.36
CA THR A 434 -22.00 3.02 -15.33
C THR A 434 -21.82 1.51 -15.51
N ALA A 435 -21.18 1.12 -16.61
CA ALA A 435 -20.81 -0.27 -16.91
C ALA A 435 -19.28 -0.47 -16.93
N PHE A 436 -18.53 0.40 -16.23
CA PHE A 436 -17.07 0.29 -16.18
C PHE A 436 -16.62 -0.93 -15.38
N LYS A 437 -17.39 -1.30 -14.34
CA LYS A 437 -17.24 -2.55 -13.60
C LYS A 437 -18.62 -3.08 -13.23
N ASP A 438 -18.78 -4.39 -13.31
CA ASP A 438 -20.08 -5.03 -13.05
C ASP A 438 -20.37 -5.18 -11.56
N ASP A 439 -19.34 -5.18 -10.70
CA ASP A 439 -19.46 -5.43 -9.26
C ASP A 439 -18.76 -4.34 -8.42
N GLU A 440 -19.00 -3.09 -8.79
CA GLU A 440 -18.45 -1.95 -8.03
C GLU A 440 -19.42 -0.77 -8.02
N ILE A 441 -19.59 -0.19 -6.85
CA ILE A 441 -20.24 1.10 -6.62
C ILE A 441 -19.29 1.95 -5.80
N LEU A 442 -18.94 3.11 -6.32
CA LEU A 442 -18.18 4.13 -5.62
C LEU A 442 -19.13 5.15 -5.01
N PHE A 443 -18.80 5.59 -3.81
CA PHE A 443 -19.57 6.56 -3.05
C PHE A 443 -18.69 7.73 -2.61
N ASN A 444 -19.22 8.95 -2.72
CA ASN A 444 -18.63 10.13 -2.12
C ASN A 444 -19.71 11.13 -1.70
N ALA A 445 -19.72 11.53 -0.43
CA ALA A 445 -20.52 12.64 0.05
C ALA A 445 -19.59 13.82 0.32
N VAL A 446 -19.86 14.96 -0.28
CA VAL A 446 -19.04 16.16 -0.17
C VAL A 446 -19.83 17.36 0.32
N ALA A 447 -19.20 18.15 1.19
CA ALA A 447 -19.70 19.44 1.62
C ALA A 447 -18.60 20.49 1.58
N ASN A 448 -18.96 21.72 1.16
CA ASN A 448 -18.10 22.86 1.29
C ASN A 448 -17.97 23.27 2.77
N GLY A 449 -16.76 23.43 3.23
CA GLY A 449 -16.44 23.75 4.62
C GLY A 449 -15.54 22.69 5.25
N GLY A 450 -14.43 23.15 5.78
CA GLY A 450 -13.43 22.32 6.44
C GLY A 450 -12.84 23.06 7.62
N TYR A 451 -11.70 22.60 8.13
CA TYR A 451 -11.12 23.15 9.34
C TYR A 451 -10.60 24.59 9.19
N ALA A 452 -10.15 25.00 7.99
CA ALA A 452 -9.51 26.31 7.79
C ALA A 452 -10.44 27.51 8.06
N ASN A 453 -11.75 27.34 7.84
CA ASN A 453 -12.75 28.38 8.04
C ASN A 453 -13.60 28.18 9.32
N SER A 454 -13.38 27.06 10.03
CA SER A 454 -14.25 26.65 11.14
C SER A 454 -13.55 26.68 12.50
N PHE A 455 -12.22 26.57 12.53
CA PHE A 455 -11.45 26.41 13.76
C PHE A 455 -10.26 27.36 13.83
N GLY A 456 -9.95 27.84 15.06
CA GLY A 456 -8.80 28.69 15.33
C GLY A 456 -7.49 27.91 15.47
N PRO A 457 -6.35 28.62 15.57
CA PRO A 457 -5.01 28.02 15.68
C PRO A 457 -4.85 27.02 16.83
N GLU A 458 -5.65 27.13 17.87
CA GLU A 458 -5.67 26.22 19.03
C GLU A 458 -6.09 24.79 18.68
N TYR A 459 -6.71 24.58 17.52
CA TYR A 459 -7.05 23.25 16.99
C TYR A 459 -5.94 22.62 16.12
N ALA A 460 -4.86 23.36 15.83
CA ALA A 460 -3.88 22.94 14.84
C ALA A 460 -3.31 21.53 15.13
N ASN A 461 -2.94 21.25 16.37
CA ASN A 461 -2.41 19.93 16.74
C ASN A 461 -3.43 18.81 16.52
N SER A 462 -4.68 19.05 16.88
CA SER A 462 -5.77 18.09 16.68
C SER A 462 -6.12 17.90 15.22
N VAL A 463 -6.05 18.95 14.40
CA VAL A 463 -6.22 18.86 12.94
C VAL A 463 -5.08 18.07 12.29
N ILE A 464 -3.83 18.33 12.66
CA ILE A 464 -2.66 17.61 12.13
C ILE A 464 -2.73 16.12 12.48
N PHE A 465 -3.19 15.77 13.68
CA PHE A 465 -3.32 14.38 14.12
C PHE A 465 -4.64 13.72 13.67
N SER A 466 -5.66 14.48 13.27
CA SER A 466 -6.98 13.96 12.93
C SER A 466 -6.99 12.89 11.82
N PRO A 467 -6.20 12.94 10.72
CA PRO A 467 -6.22 11.89 9.71
C PRO A 467 -5.86 10.50 10.27
N TYR A 468 -5.00 10.45 11.26
CA TYR A 468 -4.59 9.22 11.92
C TYR A 468 -5.68 8.73 12.90
N ALA A 469 -6.27 9.64 13.66
CA ALA A 469 -7.36 9.33 14.58
C ALA A 469 -8.63 8.90 13.84
N LEU A 470 -8.95 9.51 12.70
CA LEU A 470 -10.14 9.20 11.91
C LEU A 470 -10.13 7.78 11.33
N SER A 471 -8.95 7.19 11.10
CA SER A 471 -8.83 5.78 10.68
C SER A 471 -9.16 4.77 11.77
N SER A 472 -9.23 5.20 13.04
CA SER A 472 -9.49 4.36 14.22
C SER A 472 -10.88 4.57 14.82
N PHE A 473 -11.76 5.35 14.16
CA PHE A 473 -13.12 5.55 14.66
C PHE A 473 -13.93 4.28 14.64
N GLY A 474 -14.67 4.06 15.72
CA GLY A 474 -15.77 3.12 15.77
C GLY A 474 -17.10 3.77 15.38
N LEU A 475 -18.16 2.98 15.30
CA LEU A 475 -19.52 3.41 14.99
C LEU A 475 -20.50 2.90 16.06
N GLY A 476 -21.16 3.82 16.74
CA GLY A 476 -22.07 3.48 17.84
C GLY A 476 -21.34 2.72 18.94
N LYS A 477 -21.76 1.49 19.22
CA LYS A 477 -21.15 0.59 20.21
C LYS A 477 -20.02 -0.30 19.65
N TYR A 478 -19.75 -0.21 18.36
CA TYR A 478 -18.68 -0.98 17.69
C TYR A 478 -17.39 -0.19 17.71
N THR A 479 -16.33 -0.78 18.26
CA THR A 479 -14.97 -0.31 18.05
C THR A 479 -14.55 -0.55 16.59
N ASN A 480 -13.43 0.00 16.16
CA ASN A 480 -12.93 -0.26 14.80
C ASN A 480 -12.67 -1.77 14.59
N SER A 481 -12.09 -2.44 15.57
CA SER A 481 -11.84 -3.90 15.53
C SER A 481 -13.15 -4.70 15.46
N ASP A 482 -14.15 -4.37 16.28
CA ASP A 482 -15.46 -5.04 16.23
C ASP A 482 -16.14 -4.86 14.88
N LEU A 483 -16.03 -3.65 14.30
CA LEU A 483 -16.61 -3.33 13.01
C LEU A 483 -15.96 -4.16 11.88
N ASN A 484 -14.65 -4.30 11.90
CA ASN A 484 -13.93 -5.15 10.94
C ASN A 484 -14.39 -6.61 11.01
N LYS A 485 -14.59 -7.16 12.21
CA LYS A 485 -15.16 -8.51 12.38
C LYS A 485 -16.59 -8.61 11.86
N TYR A 486 -17.43 -7.61 12.14
CA TYR A 486 -18.83 -7.56 11.67
C TYR A 486 -18.93 -7.48 10.15
N LEU A 487 -18.00 -6.77 9.51
CA LEU A 487 -17.96 -6.58 8.05
C LEU A 487 -17.22 -7.70 7.31
N SER A 488 -16.66 -8.66 8.01
CA SER A 488 -15.93 -9.78 7.39
C SER A 488 -16.79 -10.51 6.35
N GLY A 489 -16.26 -10.71 5.15
CA GLY A 489 -16.98 -11.30 4.02
C GLY A 489 -17.85 -10.33 3.22
N LYS A 490 -17.97 -9.08 3.64
CA LYS A 490 -18.62 -8.01 2.87
C LYS A 490 -17.60 -7.16 2.14
N GLN A 491 -17.88 -6.82 0.90
CA GLN A 491 -17.06 -5.94 0.09
C GLN A 491 -17.55 -4.50 0.20
N VAL A 492 -17.35 -3.92 1.37
CA VAL A 492 -17.80 -2.56 1.70
C VAL A 492 -16.76 -1.85 2.56
N GLY A 493 -16.51 -0.60 2.28
CA GLY A 493 -15.63 0.25 3.07
C GLY A 493 -16.10 1.69 3.07
N THR A 494 -15.81 2.40 4.15
CA THR A 494 -16.07 3.84 4.27
C THR A 494 -14.91 4.54 4.93
N SER A 495 -14.69 5.81 4.58
CA SER A 495 -13.72 6.68 5.22
C SER A 495 -14.28 8.10 5.38
N PHE A 496 -13.79 8.80 6.38
CA PHE A 496 -14.19 10.17 6.70
C PHE A 496 -12.96 11.09 6.67
N GLY A 497 -13.10 12.26 6.08
CA GLY A 497 -12.06 13.25 6.01
C GLY A 497 -12.57 14.67 6.18
N VAL A 498 -11.83 15.48 6.94
CA VAL A 498 -12.04 16.93 7.03
C VAL A 498 -10.79 17.61 6.50
N GLY A 499 -10.91 18.14 5.29
CA GLY A 499 -9.85 18.93 4.64
C GLY A 499 -9.89 20.40 5.10
N SER A 500 -9.03 21.22 4.50
CA SER A 500 -8.96 22.64 4.82
C SER A 500 -10.26 23.39 4.50
N ILE A 501 -10.89 23.10 3.38
CA ILE A 501 -12.10 23.80 2.90
C ILE A 501 -13.24 22.87 2.49
N GLU A 502 -13.08 21.59 2.63
CA GLU A 502 -14.04 20.55 2.24
C GLU A 502 -14.09 19.46 3.29
N THR A 503 -15.28 18.91 3.49
CA THR A 503 -15.50 17.69 4.26
C THR A 503 -15.99 16.60 3.31
N SER A 504 -15.48 15.39 3.45
CA SER A 504 -15.87 14.25 2.63
C SER A 504 -16.13 13.00 3.45
N VAL A 505 -17.11 12.22 3.01
CA VAL A 505 -17.30 10.82 3.40
C VAL A 505 -17.24 10.02 2.13
N SER A 506 -16.27 9.15 1.99
CA SER A 506 -16.10 8.31 0.79
C SER A 506 -16.28 6.83 1.13
N GLY A 507 -16.52 6.02 0.12
CA GLY A 507 -16.63 4.58 0.30
C GLY A 507 -16.82 3.84 -1.02
N ASN A 508 -16.86 2.54 -0.88
CA ASN A 508 -17.14 1.64 -2.00
C ASN A 508 -17.96 0.45 -1.54
N SER A 509 -18.65 -0.18 -2.48
CA SER A 509 -19.42 -1.39 -2.23
C SER A 509 -19.58 -2.20 -3.50
N THR A 510 -19.98 -3.46 -3.36
CA THR A 510 -20.64 -4.20 -4.43
C THR A 510 -22.15 -3.93 -4.43
N PRO A 511 -22.90 -4.19 -5.52
CA PRO A 511 -24.35 -4.09 -5.52
C PRO A 511 -25.03 -4.91 -4.42
N LYS A 512 -24.47 -6.07 -4.06
CA LYS A 512 -24.92 -6.96 -2.98
C LYS A 512 -24.83 -6.30 -1.59
N ASP A 513 -23.78 -5.53 -1.35
CA ASP A 513 -23.45 -4.98 -0.03
C ASP A 513 -23.89 -3.51 0.15
N VAL A 514 -24.58 -2.91 -0.85
CA VAL A 514 -25.12 -1.54 -0.78
C VAL A 514 -25.96 -1.30 0.49
N PRO A 515 -26.83 -2.22 0.95
CA PRO A 515 -27.55 -1.99 2.20
C PRO A 515 -26.63 -1.73 3.39
N THR A 516 -25.52 -2.48 3.50
CA THR A 516 -24.52 -2.27 4.54
C THR A 516 -23.79 -0.93 4.35
N LEU A 517 -23.43 -0.55 3.11
CA LEU A 517 -22.85 0.76 2.83
C LEU A 517 -23.76 1.89 3.34
N MET A 518 -25.06 1.79 3.11
CA MET A 518 -26.04 2.80 3.56
C MET A 518 -26.13 2.89 5.08
N GLU A 519 -26.07 1.75 5.79
CA GLU A 519 -25.98 1.72 7.25
C GLU A 519 -24.74 2.44 7.75
N LEU A 520 -23.57 2.12 7.19
CA LEU A 520 -22.30 2.76 7.52
C LEU A 520 -22.35 4.27 7.26
N ILE A 521 -22.88 4.71 6.12
CA ILE A 521 -23.02 6.14 5.81
C ILE A 521 -23.87 6.83 6.88
N TYR A 522 -25.04 6.29 7.22
CA TYR A 522 -25.88 6.85 8.26
C TYR A 522 -25.12 7.01 9.59
N MET A 523 -24.46 5.95 10.03
CA MET A 523 -23.72 5.94 11.29
C MET A 523 -22.51 6.89 11.28
N MET A 524 -21.82 7.07 10.14
CA MET A 524 -20.73 8.03 10.03
C MET A 524 -21.20 9.49 10.21
N PHE A 525 -22.43 9.79 9.92
CA PHE A 525 -23.00 11.11 10.17
C PHE A 525 -23.57 11.28 11.58
N THR A 526 -23.92 10.19 12.26
CA THR A 526 -24.71 10.25 13.50
C THR A 526 -24.06 9.62 14.72
N GLU A 527 -23.21 8.61 14.51
CA GLU A 527 -22.75 7.71 15.57
C GLU A 527 -21.20 7.49 15.54
N MET A 528 -20.43 8.36 14.88
CA MET A 528 -18.98 8.25 14.94
C MET A 528 -18.51 8.41 16.38
N ASN A 529 -17.67 7.48 16.82
CA ASN A 529 -17.13 7.45 18.16
C ASN A 529 -15.63 7.15 18.13
N LEU A 530 -14.89 7.88 18.93
CA LEU A 530 -13.47 7.64 19.20
C LEU A 530 -13.34 7.27 20.66
N ASP A 531 -13.11 6.00 20.95
CA ASP A 531 -12.89 5.54 22.31
C ASP A 531 -11.66 6.23 22.91
N LYS A 532 -11.72 6.55 24.20
CA LYS A 532 -10.64 7.26 24.88
C LYS A 532 -9.38 6.42 24.95
N ASP A 533 -9.52 5.15 25.31
CA ASP A 533 -8.40 4.25 25.52
C ASP A 533 -7.73 3.90 24.17
N GLU A 534 -8.53 3.72 23.11
CA GLU A 534 -8.03 3.56 21.73
C GLU A 534 -7.28 4.81 21.25
N PHE A 535 -7.80 6.01 21.53
CA PHE A 535 -7.12 7.26 21.21
C PHE A 535 -5.79 7.41 21.93
N ASP A 536 -5.75 7.12 23.23
CA ASP A 536 -4.52 7.19 24.03
C ASP A 536 -3.48 6.16 23.55
N ALA A 537 -3.92 4.95 23.17
CA ALA A 537 -3.06 3.93 22.56
C ALA A 537 -2.49 4.38 21.22
N LEU A 538 -3.34 4.98 20.36
CA LEU A 538 -2.93 5.52 19.08
C LEU A 538 -1.86 6.61 19.24
N LYS A 539 -2.08 7.56 20.15
CA LYS A 539 -1.07 8.58 20.48
C LYS A 539 0.26 7.95 20.90
N LYS A 540 0.23 6.98 21.81
CA LYS A 540 1.43 6.29 22.28
C LYS A 540 2.18 5.59 21.13
N THR A 541 1.45 4.94 20.25
CA THR A 541 2.02 4.27 19.06
C THR A 541 2.72 5.27 18.15
N TYR A 542 2.05 6.37 17.79
CA TYR A 542 2.63 7.38 16.90
C TYR A 542 3.78 8.16 17.55
N LEU A 543 3.76 8.40 18.86
CA LEU A 543 4.90 8.98 19.59
C LEU A 543 6.12 8.04 19.52
N GLY A 544 5.91 6.74 19.68
CA GLY A 544 6.98 5.75 19.49
C GLY A 544 7.59 5.77 18.09
N LEU A 545 6.75 5.81 17.05
CA LEU A 545 7.17 5.85 15.65
C LEU A 545 7.91 7.14 15.30
N LEU A 546 7.50 8.29 15.84
CA LEU A 546 8.12 9.58 15.55
C LEU A 546 9.43 9.82 16.31
N LYS A 547 9.61 9.21 17.46
CA LYS A 547 10.78 9.43 18.32
C LYS A 547 12.11 9.29 17.56
N ASN A 548 12.20 8.33 16.66
CA ASN A 548 13.39 8.08 15.86
C ASN A 548 13.39 8.82 14.53
N LYS A 549 12.20 9.21 14.05
CA LYS A 549 12.02 9.87 12.77
C LYS A 549 12.52 11.33 12.76
N GLU A 550 12.58 11.96 13.92
CA GLU A 550 13.09 13.34 14.04
C GLU A 550 14.57 13.49 13.65
N SER A 551 15.33 12.40 13.65
CA SER A 551 16.73 12.37 13.14
C SER A 551 16.84 11.95 11.68
N ASP A 552 15.74 11.58 11.03
CA ASP A 552 15.70 11.24 9.61
C ASP A 552 15.92 12.49 8.74
N PRO A 553 16.96 12.53 7.88
CA PRO A 553 17.22 13.69 7.04
C PRO A 553 16.08 14.09 6.12
N GLN A 554 15.29 13.16 5.63
CA GLN A 554 14.12 13.43 4.77
C GLN A 554 12.99 14.09 5.57
N TYR A 555 12.75 13.62 6.79
CA TYR A 555 11.78 14.25 7.68
C TYR A 555 12.20 15.67 8.06
N VAL A 556 13.47 15.88 8.40
CA VAL A 556 14.01 17.22 8.70
C VAL A 556 13.84 18.14 7.49
N PHE A 557 14.13 17.66 6.29
CA PHE A 557 13.94 18.43 5.05
C PHE A 557 12.48 18.80 4.83
N SER A 558 11.54 17.84 4.94
CA SER A 558 10.10 18.07 4.78
C SER A 558 9.59 19.13 5.78
N THR A 559 9.98 18.98 7.05
CA THR A 559 9.60 19.93 8.11
C THR A 559 10.11 21.34 7.81
N LYS A 560 11.37 21.48 7.41
CA LYS A 560 11.96 22.78 7.04
C LYS A 560 11.28 23.39 5.81
N LEU A 561 10.93 22.55 4.84
CA LEU A 561 10.20 22.97 3.64
C LEU A 561 8.81 23.51 4.01
N SER A 562 8.04 22.78 4.82
CA SER A 562 6.71 23.23 5.25
C SER A 562 6.76 24.51 6.10
N GLU A 563 7.76 24.66 6.97
CA GLU A 563 8.01 25.87 7.74
C GLU A 563 8.33 27.08 6.84
N THR A 564 9.12 26.87 5.79
CA THR A 564 9.50 27.93 4.84
C THR A 564 8.31 28.34 3.95
N LEU A 565 7.54 27.37 3.48
CA LEU A 565 6.46 27.61 2.54
C LEU A 565 5.20 28.23 3.15
N TYR A 566 4.90 27.92 4.43
CA TYR A 566 3.63 28.29 5.05
C TYR A 566 3.80 28.95 6.41
N SER A 567 3.00 29.95 6.69
CA SER A 567 2.91 30.57 8.03
C SER A 567 1.89 29.85 8.93
N SER A 568 0.91 29.17 8.34
CA SER A 568 -0.18 28.54 9.09
C SER A 568 0.31 27.39 9.98
N PRO A 569 -0.10 27.32 11.24
CA PRO A 569 0.21 26.19 12.11
C PRO A 569 -0.49 24.88 11.66
N PHE A 570 -1.54 24.97 10.87
CA PHE A 570 -2.24 23.81 10.29
C PHE A 570 -1.47 23.14 9.15
N MET A 571 -0.51 23.85 8.55
CA MET A 571 0.30 23.38 7.41
C MET A 571 1.67 22.88 7.89
N ARG A 572 1.70 22.21 9.04
CA ARG A 572 2.90 21.57 9.61
C ARG A 572 2.82 20.06 9.46
N ASP A 573 3.98 19.45 9.37
CA ASP A 573 4.10 18.00 9.40
C ASP A 573 3.74 17.44 10.78
N LEU A 574 3.35 16.16 10.84
CA LEU A 574 3.11 15.49 12.10
C LEU A 574 4.40 15.48 12.94
N SER A 575 4.32 15.96 14.16
CA SER A 575 5.44 16.04 15.09
C SER A 575 5.06 15.49 16.46
N THR A 576 6.05 15.20 17.29
CA THR A 576 5.83 14.82 18.70
C THR A 576 4.94 15.85 19.42
N ALA A 577 5.22 17.14 19.22
CA ALA A 577 4.42 18.22 19.81
C ALA A 577 2.96 18.23 19.30
N ALA A 578 2.75 17.93 18.02
CA ALA A 578 1.39 17.85 17.45
C ALA A 578 0.61 16.68 18.05
N ILE A 579 1.23 15.51 18.21
CA ILE A 579 0.58 14.35 18.82
C ILE A 579 0.29 14.60 20.28
N GLU A 580 1.25 15.09 21.07
CA GLU A 580 1.07 15.40 22.49
C GLU A 580 -0.04 16.43 22.71
N GLY A 581 -0.08 17.47 21.89
CA GLY A 581 -1.06 18.54 21.93
C GLY A 581 -2.43 18.20 21.34
N ALA A 582 -2.57 17.08 20.63
CA ALA A 582 -3.86 16.65 20.07
C ALA A 582 -4.85 16.25 21.15
N SER A 583 -6.08 16.74 21.07
CA SER A 583 -7.19 16.47 21.99
C SER A 583 -8.28 15.64 21.30
N ARG A 584 -8.68 14.55 21.95
CA ARG A 584 -9.82 13.72 21.53
C ARG A 584 -11.09 14.55 21.40
N GLU A 585 -11.35 15.43 22.37
CA GLU A 585 -12.53 16.28 22.43
C GLU A 585 -12.57 17.24 21.24
N GLN A 586 -11.43 17.85 20.88
CA GLN A 586 -11.34 18.71 19.70
C GLN A 586 -11.56 17.94 18.40
N ILE A 587 -11.00 16.72 18.27
CA ILE A 587 -11.23 15.88 17.08
C ILE A 587 -12.70 15.49 16.98
N MET A 588 -13.33 15.11 18.10
CA MET A 588 -14.78 14.82 18.11
C MET A 588 -15.62 16.06 17.78
N GLU A 589 -15.20 17.25 18.20
CA GLU A 589 -15.86 18.49 17.85
C GLU A 589 -15.71 18.82 16.34
N ILE A 590 -14.53 18.58 15.77
CA ILE A 590 -14.31 18.71 14.33
C ILE A 590 -15.26 17.81 13.55
N VAL A 591 -15.35 16.53 13.91
CA VAL A 591 -16.27 15.57 13.29
C VAL A 591 -17.73 16.02 13.42
N LYS A 592 -18.16 16.33 14.63
CA LYS A 592 -19.53 16.75 14.90
C LYS A 592 -19.93 18.03 14.16
N THR A 593 -19.02 18.98 14.08
CA THR A 593 -19.25 20.23 13.33
C THR A 593 -19.36 19.96 11.84
N ALA A 594 -18.50 19.12 11.31
CA ALA A 594 -18.45 18.76 9.90
C ALA A 594 -19.71 18.00 9.44
N THR A 595 -20.26 17.11 10.29
CA THR A 595 -21.44 16.26 9.96
C THR A 595 -22.78 16.84 10.45
N ALA A 596 -22.81 18.02 11.09
CA ALA A 596 -23.96 18.56 11.79
C ALA A 596 -25.21 18.77 10.92
N ASN A 597 -25.07 18.95 9.61
CA ASN A 597 -26.18 19.25 8.72
C ASN A 597 -26.07 18.53 7.38
N ALA A 598 -26.84 17.48 7.19
CA ALA A 598 -26.89 16.72 5.93
C ALA A 598 -27.24 17.60 4.71
N ALA A 599 -27.96 18.71 4.91
CA ALA A 599 -28.33 19.62 3.83
C ALA A 599 -27.13 20.32 3.18
N ASN A 600 -25.94 20.30 3.81
CA ASN A 600 -24.71 20.81 3.21
C ASN A 600 -24.11 19.84 2.19
N PHE A 601 -24.46 18.58 2.24
CA PHE A 601 -23.83 17.52 1.48
C PHE A 601 -24.51 17.20 0.16
N THR A 602 -23.71 16.84 -0.82
CA THR A 602 -24.12 16.12 -2.02
C THR A 602 -23.56 14.70 -1.93
N PHE A 603 -24.43 13.72 -1.92
CA PHE A 603 -24.12 12.29 -1.86
C PHE A 603 -24.10 11.75 -3.29
N ILE A 604 -22.97 11.25 -3.73
CA ILE A 604 -22.72 10.83 -5.12
C ILE A 604 -22.44 9.34 -5.13
N PHE A 605 -23.19 8.59 -5.94
CA PHE A 605 -22.96 7.17 -6.18
C PHE A 605 -22.73 6.95 -7.68
N VAL A 606 -21.64 6.23 -8.01
CA VAL A 606 -21.26 5.94 -9.38
C VAL A 606 -20.92 4.45 -9.49
N GLY A 607 -21.43 3.77 -10.50
CA GLY A 607 -21.10 2.38 -10.75
C GLY A 607 -22.27 1.51 -11.20
N SER A 608 -22.22 0.23 -10.84
CA SER A 608 -23.24 -0.77 -11.17
C SER A 608 -24.49 -0.62 -10.29
N ILE A 609 -25.22 0.46 -10.52
CA ILE A 609 -26.36 0.89 -9.69
C ILE A 609 -27.68 0.47 -10.32
N ASP A 610 -28.58 -0.11 -9.53
CA ASP A 610 -30.00 -0.20 -9.84
C ASP A 610 -30.72 0.98 -9.16
N ILE A 611 -31.15 1.94 -9.98
CA ILE A 611 -31.75 3.20 -9.52
C ILE A 611 -33.01 2.95 -8.67
N ASP A 612 -33.82 1.97 -9.02
CA ASP A 612 -35.07 1.68 -8.28
C ASP A 612 -34.82 1.05 -6.92
N SER A 613 -33.80 0.19 -6.82
CA SER A 613 -33.36 -0.42 -5.56
C SER A 613 -32.74 0.61 -4.59
N MET A 614 -32.15 1.69 -5.12
CA MET A 614 -31.57 2.76 -4.30
C MET A 614 -32.64 3.61 -3.59
N LYS A 615 -33.83 3.79 -4.16
CA LYS A 615 -34.88 4.68 -3.59
C LYS A 615 -35.19 4.36 -2.14
N PRO A 616 -35.61 3.13 -1.77
CA PRO A 616 -35.95 2.82 -0.39
C PRO A 616 -34.78 2.93 0.55
N LEU A 617 -33.55 2.65 0.08
CA LEU A 617 -32.32 2.78 0.87
C LEU A 617 -31.96 4.24 1.15
N VAL A 618 -32.05 5.10 0.13
CA VAL A 618 -31.81 6.54 0.26
C VAL A 618 -32.87 7.16 1.22
N GLU A 619 -34.14 6.80 1.10
CA GLU A 619 -35.19 7.29 2.00
C GLU A 619 -34.97 6.81 3.44
N LYS A 620 -34.59 5.54 3.63
CA LYS A 620 -34.38 4.96 4.95
C LYS A 620 -33.14 5.52 5.65
N TYR A 621 -32.03 5.67 4.96
CA TYR A 621 -30.76 5.98 5.58
C TYR A 621 -30.33 7.44 5.35
N ILE A 622 -30.16 7.90 4.11
CA ILE A 622 -29.62 9.24 3.83
C ILE A 622 -30.63 10.34 4.18
N ALA A 623 -31.89 10.17 3.81
CA ALA A 623 -32.92 11.15 4.12
C ALA A 623 -33.28 11.22 5.63
N SER A 624 -32.83 10.23 6.41
CA SER A 624 -33.00 10.17 7.86
C SER A 624 -31.83 10.82 8.64
N ILE A 625 -30.72 11.14 7.96
CA ILE A 625 -29.60 11.88 8.58
C ILE A 625 -30.12 13.27 8.99
N PRO A 626 -29.81 13.76 10.21
CA PRO A 626 -30.22 15.10 10.64
C PRO A 626 -29.80 16.18 9.65
N GLY A 627 -30.75 17.01 9.23
CA GLY A 627 -30.49 18.09 8.28
C GLY A 627 -31.56 19.17 8.31
N ASP A 628 -31.16 20.41 8.09
CA ASP A 628 -32.01 21.59 8.03
C ASP A 628 -31.70 22.38 6.76
N LYS A 629 -32.59 22.27 5.78
CA LYS A 629 -32.45 22.98 4.50
C LYS A 629 -32.37 24.50 4.66
N ALA A 630 -33.02 25.07 5.67
CA ALA A 630 -33.01 26.51 5.91
C ALA A 630 -31.67 27.01 6.41
N LYS A 631 -30.87 26.12 7.00
CA LYS A 631 -29.50 26.40 7.49
C LYS A 631 -28.43 25.83 6.59
N ALA A 632 -28.77 25.37 5.39
CA ALA A 632 -27.80 24.84 4.46
C ALA A 632 -26.80 25.91 4.01
N ASP A 633 -25.52 25.60 4.10
CA ASP A 633 -24.43 26.41 3.59
C ASP A 633 -23.62 25.61 2.56
N ARG A 634 -23.95 25.81 1.29
CA ARG A 634 -23.32 25.16 0.13
C ARG A 634 -22.42 26.09 -0.67
N LYS A 635 -22.09 27.27 -0.11
CA LYS A 635 -21.22 28.21 -0.82
C LYS A 635 -19.83 27.62 -0.97
N PRO A 636 -19.25 27.71 -2.17
CA PRO A 636 -17.85 27.35 -2.36
C PRO A 636 -16.96 28.11 -1.36
N ARG A 637 -16.00 27.42 -0.79
CA ARG A 637 -15.00 27.99 0.11
C ARG A 637 -13.72 28.29 -0.66
N THR A 638 -13.06 29.35 -0.26
CA THR A 638 -11.71 29.66 -0.71
C THR A 638 -10.75 29.45 0.45
N MET A 639 -9.54 29.07 0.12
CA MET A 639 -8.48 28.95 1.11
C MET A 639 -8.21 30.32 1.75
N PRO A 640 -8.23 30.45 3.09
CA PRO A 640 -7.85 31.68 3.76
C PRO A 640 -6.41 32.08 3.42
N ASP A 641 -6.12 33.39 3.45
CA ASP A 641 -4.79 33.92 3.13
C ASP A 641 -3.68 33.31 4.01
N SER A 642 -4.00 32.97 5.26
CA SER A 642 -3.06 32.33 6.20
C SER A 642 -2.63 30.93 5.77
N PHE A 643 -3.33 30.29 4.84
CA PHE A 643 -3.00 28.95 4.32
C PHE A 643 -2.27 29.00 2.96
N LYS A 644 -2.12 30.18 2.38
CA LYS A 644 -1.40 30.37 1.13
C LYS A 644 0.11 30.24 1.35
N LEU A 645 0.82 29.99 0.28
CA LEU A 645 2.28 30.05 0.26
C LEU A 645 2.76 31.44 0.65
N ASN A 646 3.82 31.50 1.44
CA ASN A 646 4.44 32.77 1.86
C ASN A 646 4.88 33.61 0.65
N GLY A 647 4.67 34.91 0.71
CA GLY A 647 5.05 35.81 -0.37
C GLY A 647 6.54 36.17 -0.39
N GLY A 648 7.02 36.64 -1.53
CA GLY A 648 8.42 37.10 -1.71
C GLY A 648 9.34 35.98 -2.21
N THR A 649 10.65 36.29 -2.15
CA THR A 649 11.71 35.29 -2.45
C THR A 649 12.39 34.93 -1.15
N GLU A 650 12.33 33.66 -0.79
CA GLU A 650 12.97 33.13 0.40
C GLU A 650 13.92 31.99 0.02
N THR A 651 15.08 31.96 0.64
CA THR A 651 16.05 30.88 0.49
C THR A 651 16.41 30.37 1.87
N THR A 652 16.05 29.10 2.13
CA THR A 652 16.41 28.42 3.37
C THR A 652 17.50 27.39 3.06
N THR A 653 18.60 27.47 3.80
CA THR A 653 19.69 26.48 3.70
C THR A 653 19.98 25.95 5.08
N PHE A 654 20.10 24.64 5.20
CA PHE A 654 20.45 23.97 6.45
C PHE A 654 21.25 22.70 6.17
N THR A 655 21.93 22.20 7.19
CA THR A 655 22.66 20.92 7.12
C THR A 655 22.17 20.01 8.23
N THR A 656 22.10 18.73 7.94
CA THR A 656 21.82 17.68 8.91
C THR A 656 22.88 16.58 8.81
N LYS A 657 23.03 15.80 9.89
CA LYS A 657 23.97 14.67 9.86
C LYS A 657 23.38 13.58 8.99
N MET A 658 24.23 13.05 8.11
CA MET A 658 23.90 11.91 7.26
C MET A 658 25.11 11.00 7.16
N GLN A 659 24.88 9.68 7.08
CA GLN A 659 25.94 8.71 6.84
C GLN A 659 26.45 8.79 5.40
N THR A 660 25.53 8.93 4.46
CA THR A 660 25.87 9.11 3.04
C THR A 660 25.64 10.57 2.65
N PRO A 661 26.69 11.36 2.37
CA PRO A 661 26.55 12.78 2.03
C PRO A 661 25.73 12.96 0.76
N GLN A 662 24.68 13.77 0.83
CA GLN A 662 23.87 14.16 -0.32
C GLN A 662 23.35 15.60 -0.16
N THR A 663 22.99 16.21 -1.28
CA THR A 663 22.34 17.52 -1.31
C THR A 663 20.96 17.35 -1.92
N ILE A 664 19.94 17.83 -1.21
CA ILE A 664 18.57 17.87 -1.69
C ILE A 664 18.17 19.33 -1.84
N PHE A 665 17.54 19.68 -2.96
CA PHE A 665 16.98 21.01 -3.13
C PHE A 665 15.57 20.96 -3.70
N ARG A 666 14.78 21.94 -3.33
CA ARG A 666 13.43 22.16 -3.84
C ARG A 666 13.29 23.62 -4.24
N ILE A 667 12.83 23.89 -5.46
CA ILE A 667 12.48 25.22 -5.92
C ILE A 667 10.96 25.25 -6.09
N VAL A 668 10.29 26.18 -5.43
CA VAL A 668 8.84 26.39 -5.55
C VAL A 668 8.62 27.80 -6.04
N GLY A 669 8.10 27.93 -7.25
CA GLY A 669 7.62 29.21 -7.79
C GLY A 669 6.09 29.22 -7.80
N TRP A 670 5.47 30.32 -7.45
CA TRP A 670 4.03 30.42 -7.49
C TRP A 670 3.55 31.83 -7.94
N GLY A 671 2.36 31.85 -8.51
CA GLY A 671 1.67 33.07 -8.91
C GLY A 671 0.17 32.94 -8.67
N THR A 672 -0.58 34.01 -8.95
CA THR A 672 -2.04 34.01 -8.84
C THR A 672 -2.65 34.04 -10.23
N GLU A 673 -3.46 33.05 -10.54
CA GLU A 673 -4.19 32.93 -11.79
C GLU A 673 -5.60 32.39 -11.52
N PRO A 674 -6.65 32.95 -12.13
CA PRO A 674 -7.99 32.36 -12.03
C PRO A 674 -8.00 30.91 -12.53
N PHE A 675 -8.68 30.04 -11.78
CA PHE A 675 -8.82 28.64 -12.18
C PHE A 675 -9.71 28.51 -13.41
N ASP A 676 -9.17 27.91 -14.45
CA ASP A 676 -9.92 27.30 -15.55
C ASP A 676 -9.18 26.07 -16.07
N MET A 677 -9.88 25.20 -16.79
CA MET A 677 -9.31 23.93 -17.27
C MET A 677 -8.14 24.15 -18.25
N LYS A 678 -8.14 25.24 -19.04
CA LYS A 678 -7.06 25.55 -19.97
C LYS A 678 -5.79 25.96 -19.21
N ASN A 679 -5.91 26.82 -18.24
CA ASN A 679 -4.77 27.27 -17.41
C ASN A 679 -4.21 26.10 -16.60
N GLN A 680 -5.08 25.25 -16.03
CA GLN A 680 -4.66 24.02 -15.35
C GLN A 680 -3.88 23.09 -16.29
N GLN A 681 -4.36 22.86 -17.51
CA GLN A 681 -3.67 22.04 -18.50
C GLN A 681 -2.33 22.66 -18.93
N LEU A 682 -2.30 23.98 -19.13
CA LEU A 682 -1.06 24.68 -19.49
C LEU A 682 0.00 24.55 -18.38
N ALA A 683 -0.38 24.72 -17.12
CA ALA A 683 0.51 24.51 -15.98
C ALA A 683 1.06 23.08 -15.93
N SER A 684 0.19 22.09 -16.07
CA SER A 684 0.58 20.67 -16.08
C SER A 684 1.54 20.33 -17.22
N VAL A 685 1.22 20.74 -18.46
CA VAL A 685 2.08 20.52 -19.63
C VAL A 685 3.43 21.23 -19.49
N SER A 686 3.42 22.45 -18.96
CA SER A 686 4.67 23.21 -18.70
C SER A 686 5.57 22.48 -17.72
N GLY A 687 5.02 21.93 -16.65
CA GLY A 687 5.75 21.07 -15.69
C GLY A 687 6.35 19.83 -16.36
N GLN A 688 5.59 19.14 -17.20
CA GLN A 688 6.07 17.95 -17.92
C GLN A 688 7.22 18.29 -18.91
N ILE A 689 7.11 19.41 -19.65
CA ILE A 689 8.18 19.86 -20.55
C ILE A 689 9.43 20.21 -19.76
N LEU A 690 9.28 20.92 -18.64
CA LEU A 690 10.41 21.27 -17.78
C LEU A 690 11.05 20.01 -17.17
N SER A 691 10.23 19.07 -16.69
CA SER A 691 10.71 17.80 -16.17
C SER A 691 11.57 17.05 -17.20
N LYS A 692 11.09 16.96 -18.46
CA LYS A 692 11.88 16.33 -19.52
C LYS A 692 13.22 17.04 -19.75
N ARG A 693 13.23 18.35 -19.86
CA ARG A 693 14.47 19.14 -20.07
C ARG A 693 15.45 18.97 -18.91
N LEU A 694 14.94 18.93 -17.68
CA LEU A 694 15.79 18.71 -16.49
C LEU A 694 16.41 17.30 -16.52
N ASN A 695 15.63 16.29 -16.90
CA ASN A 695 16.18 14.95 -17.08
C ASN A 695 17.27 14.91 -18.15
N ASP A 696 16.99 15.47 -19.33
CA ASP A 696 17.95 15.47 -20.43
C ASP A 696 19.28 16.14 -20.01
N VAL A 697 19.24 17.29 -19.33
CA VAL A 697 20.46 18.06 -18.97
C VAL A 697 21.11 17.56 -17.67
N VAL A 698 20.33 17.39 -16.59
CA VAL A 698 20.91 17.16 -15.26
C VAL A 698 21.21 15.69 -15.00
N ARG A 699 20.34 14.79 -15.49
CA ARG A 699 20.54 13.36 -15.36
C ARG A 699 21.44 12.80 -16.49
N GLU A 700 21.01 13.00 -17.75
CA GLU A 700 21.69 12.36 -18.89
C GLU A 700 23.04 13.04 -19.22
N ASP A 701 23.06 14.37 -19.42
CA ASP A 701 24.28 15.07 -19.83
C ASP A 701 25.29 15.24 -18.67
N MET A 702 24.79 15.50 -17.44
CA MET A 702 25.66 15.80 -16.30
C MET A 702 25.91 14.60 -15.37
N GLY A 703 25.06 13.58 -15.41
CA GLY A 703 25.11 12.46 -14.45
C GLY A 703 25.03 12.89 -13.00
N ALA A 704 24.43 14.04 -12.70
CA ALA A 704 24.49 14.67 -11.38
C ALA A 704 23.41 14.18 -10.42
N VAL A 705 22.37 13.50 -10.92
CA VAL A 705 21.23 13.00 -10.14
C VAL A 705 20.71 11.70 -10.74
N TYR A 706 20.19 10.82 -9.90
CA TYR A 706 19.43 9.65 -10.35
C TYR A 706 18.04 10.07 -10.88
N SER A 707 17.40 11.02 -10.22
CA SER A 707 16.09 11.53 -10.66
C SER A 707 15.92 13.01 -10.38
N ILE A 708 15.32 13.70 -11.33
CA ILE A 708 14.90 15.10 -11.20
C ILE A 708 13.57 15.27 -11.91
N GLY A 709 12.72 16.14 -11.40
CA GLY A 709 11.42 16.38 -12.01
C GLY A 709 10.88 17.75 -11.68
N ALA A 710 9.92 18.18 -12.47
CA ALA A 710 9.14 19.38 -12.27
C ALA A 710 7.65 19.07 -12.44
N ALA A 711 6.82 19.75 -11.66
CA ALA A 711 5.37 19.70 -11.78
C ALA A 711 4.82 21.12 -11.81
N GLY A 712 3.72 21.33 -12.50
CA GLY A 712 2.98 22.58 -12.48
C GLY A 712 1.50 22.31 -12.29
N GLY A 713 0.80 23.15 -11.55
CA GLY A 713 -0.61 22.97 -11.26
C GLY A 713 -1.30 24.26 -10.87
N LEU A 714 -2.63 24.27 -10.95
CA LEU A 714 -3.51 25.35 -10.52
C LEU A 714 -4.66 24.77 -9.71
N GLY A 715 -4.79 25.16 -8.45
CA GLY A 715 -5.82 24.65 -7.55
C GLY A 715 -7.16 25.34 -7.75
N TYR A 716 -8.26 24.56 -7.80
CA TYR A 716 -9.61 25.12 -7.91
C TYR A 716 -9.97 26.04 -6.72
N ALA A 717 -9.58 25.65 -5.54
CA ALA A 717 -9.94 26.35 -4.30
C ALA A 717 -8.87 27.34 -3.82
N SER A 718 -7.69 27.28 -4.39
CA SER A 718 -6.62 28.24 -4.20
C SER A 718 -6.19 28.77 -5.56
N PRO A 719 -6.36 30.05 -5.85
CA PRO A 719 -5.97 30.62 -7.14
C PRO A 719 -4.44 30.74 -7.32
N GLN A 720 -3.67 30.03 -6.49
CA GLN A 720 -2.22 29.97 -6.62
C GLN A 720 -1.85 28.88 -7.63
N ALA A 721 -1.20 29.28 -8.72
CA ALA A 721 -0.53 28.38 -9.64
C ALA A 721 0.90 28.14 -9.13
N SER A 722 1.34 26.91 -9.08
CA SER A 722 2.69 26.50 -8.67
C SER A 722 3.32 25.57 -9.67
#